data_85ca980f39c8dfbb765e49684943aea8
#
_entry.id   85ca980f39c8dfbb765e49684943aea8
#
_cell.length_a   1.000
_cell.length_b   1.000
_cell.length_c   1.000
_cell.angle_alpha   90.00
_cell.angle_beta   90.00
_cell.angle_gamma   90.00
#
_symmetry.space_group_name_H-M   'P 1'
#
loop_
_entity.id
_entity.type
_entity.pdbx_description
1 polymer ?
#
loop_
_entity_poly.entity_id
_entity_poly.type
_entity_poly.pdbx_seq_one_letter_code
_entity_poly.pdbx_strand_id
1 'polypeptide(L)'
;MLDLILLSGSKISRIEGKRLYQNKLVSDIKGKKIESIYHIYGKVKDEKIEKYYNVHIKVDLPNKKISGENCSCEDFLDNKYVHRDFKCKHMMAVAYKFYMIAKKNEKKKGSKEPIKIEKVSLKIEPRLKAIKENGHEKYIAQLWIGDSSLALMKSINEFIYCMENKKFLSLNDNFVYNPHKHILNEEAERIISYINKNIISKDSKGKRIIGRYFEIKAEELKEFLMLLEDNKSIIFNYDYVNYKAEVIKKVLPIHFNIKIKEGKISVTTTNKMPIPLNDSLDVFLYDRKIYVPTKEQIKFLKVIYKPLMDKGQVMIANNEESLVKILTILSNITEDISLGEGVKRLVKGLIKPEFYFIKANDEIYCKVDINYPVGKITLLEDVSKLSFIRDKIYEEKIVMEMEKLKFIKEANKFKFIGQDEDIYDLLSVRFKELLKEGKVYLNNAFKDIRLIKGKDLEYSFIEEEDGYYFKVKDFTIKELNFVLNQMENKKGFYKTKNNNYLDLKDKTVIRILNILDSLDISDDNITIDKNKMLYINESLKNQGTAFDKGEETIKELDKGLSNRQQREVPDDLNAKLRNYQVEGFNWLNEIANLKVGGILADEMGLGKTIQIIAFLLSQKGKKSIVITPTSLIYNWRDEFNKFAPSLKVGIIHGDKKSRSVMMEKEFDVIVTTYGLIKNDYEYYKEKEFDFCIIDEAQNIKNSKAQNTKYVKAIKASCRIALSGTPMENNLMELWSIFDYIMPGYLLSEAKFKEKYLKEDMYDELKELIKPFILRRLKKDVIDELPNKIEKKFMVEMKENQKAVYQSYIKEVRQKLYSGEDNKITVFSYLTKLRQLCLDPSLILDDYVGRSAKIEAALNIVNMAIVENRKVLIFSQFTSVLQKLGSELSEKNIGYLYLDGSTKANKRVEMVKEFNESEDLKIFLISLKAGGTGLNLTSSDLVLHFDPWWNPAIEDQATDRAHRIGQQNIVEVIKLIAKDSVEENIIRLQEDKRELINKVISGEEIGSNVIGKLSRDEIIDLFS
;
A
#
# COMPACT_ATOMS: atom_id res chain seq x y z
N MET A 1 -28.92 -2.41 13.25
CA MET A 1 -29.04 -0.99 12.85
C MET A 1 -29.49 -0.11 14.02
N LEU A 2 -30.58 -0.43 14.71
CA LEU A 2 -31.07 0.28 15.92
C LEU A 2 -30.08 0.26 17.11
N ASP A 3 -29.21 -0.76 17.21
CA ASP A 3 -28.28 -0.93 18.34
C ASP A 3 -27.20 0.15 18.43
N LEU A 4 -26.80 0.75 17.30
CA LEU A 4 -25.82 1.86 17.25
C LEU A 4 -26.34 3.14 17.92
N ILE A 5 -27.64 3.33 17.92
CA ILE A 5 -28.29 4.50 18.53
C ILE A 5 -27.99 4.55 20.05
N LEU A 6 -27.94 3.38 20.70
CA LEU A 6 -27.68 3.29 22.14
C LEU A 6 -26.22 3.58 22.53
N LEU A 7 -25.30 3.64 21.56
CA LEU A 7 -23.89 3.96 21.81
C LEU A 7 -23.62 5.46 21.98
N SER A 8 -24.60 6.32 21.73
CA SER A 8 -24.43 7.78 21.67
C SER A 8 -24.25 8.49 23.02
N GLY A 9 -24.41 7.82 24.16
CA GLY A 9 -24.21 8.38 25.50
C GLY A 9 -22.87 7.93 26.14
N SER A 10 -22.43 8.59 27.22
CA SER A 10 -21.28 8.15 28.03
C SER A 10 -21.48 6.72 28.54
N LYS A 11 -20.40 6.00 28.83
CA LYS A 11 -20.47 4.61 29.34
C LYS A 11 -21.32 4.53 30.63
N ILE A 12 -21.15 5.49 31.52
CA ILE A 12 -21.89 5.57 32.78
C ILE A 12 -23.37 5.83 32.51
N SER A 13 -23.70 6.87 31.72
CA SER A 13 -25.08 7.20 31.39
C SER A 13 -25.82 6.07 30.67
N ARG A 14 -25.13 5.28 29.86
CA ARG A 14 -25.69 4.09 29.18
C ARG A 14 -26.02 2.98 30.16
N ILE A 15 -25.10 2.66 31.08
CA ILE A 15 -25.30 1.59 32.06
C ILE A 15 -26.45 1.95 33.01
N GLU A 16 -26.41 3.15 33.55
CA GLU A 16 -27.46 3.62 34.45
C GLU A 16 -28.81 3.79 33.74
N GLY A 17 -28.84 4.33 32.54
CA GLY A 17 -30.04 4.46 31.74
C GLY A 17 -30.67 3.12 31.39
N LYS A 18 -29.86 2.10 31.10
CA LYS A 18 -30.34 0.72 30.89
C LYS A 18 -30.95 0.15 32.15
N ARG A 19 -30.34 0.38 33.34
CA ARG A 19 -30.84 -0.04 34.63
C ARG A 19 -32.19 0.60 34.95
N LEU A 20 -32.33 1.93 34.75
CA LEU A 20 -33.61 2.63 34.94
C LEU A 20 -34.71 2.08 34.01
N TYR A 21 -34.39 1.74 32.78
CA TYR A 21 -35.33 1.08 31.89
C TYR A 21 -35.72 -0.33 32.35
N GLN A 22 -34.78 -1.16 32.77
CA GLN A 22 -35.00 -2.53 33.24
C GLN A 22 -35.86 -2.56 34.48
N ASN A 23 -35.68 -1.60 35.37
CA ASN A 23 -36.49 -1.40 36.60
C ASN A 23 -37.88 -0.81 36.32
N LYS A 24 -38.28 -0.69 35.02
CA LYS A 24 -39.59 -0.18 34.59
C LYS A 24 -39.91 1.26 35.04
N LEU A 25 -38.89 2.06 35.30
CA LEU A 25 -39.04 3.43 35.82
C LEU A 25 -39.32 4.46 34.72
N VAL A 26 -39.44 4.05 33.47
CA VAL A 26 -39.75 4.92 32.33
C VAL A 26 -41.22 4.79 32.00
N SER A 27 -41.98 5.91 32.09
CA SER A 27 -43.42 5.99 31.81
C SER A 27 -43.73 7.05 30.75
N ASP A 28 -45.01 7.18 30.36
CA ASP A 28 -45.59 8.24 29.50
C ASP A 28 -44.82 8.55 28.24
N ILE A 29 -44.32 7.49 27.52
CA ILE A 29 -43.62 7.72 26.28
C ILE A 29 -44.62 8.13 25.20
N LYS A 30 -44.37 9.34 24.63
CA LYS A 30 -45.05 9.85 23.45
C LYS A 30 -44.00 10.22 22.39
N GLY A 31 -44.24 9.82 21.14
CA GLY A 31 -43.35 10.11 20.05
C GLY A 31 -44.08 10.78 18.91
N LYS A 32 -43.48 11.80 18.30
CA LYS A 32 -43.92 12.39 17.05
C LYS A 32 -42.81 12.30 16.04
N LYS A 33 -43.11 11.79 14.85
CA LYS A 33 -42.15 11.77 13.74
C LYS A 33 -42.30 13.06 12.95
N ILE A 34 -41.21 13.80 12.77
CA ILE A 34 -41.12 14.98 11.94
C ILE A 34 -40.02 14.69 10.90
N GLU A 35 -40.38 14.58 9.63
CA GLU A 35 -39.50 14.12 8.55
C GLU A 35 -38.89 12.74 8.84
N SER A 36 -37.56 12.67 9.02
CA SER A 36 -36.81 11.46 9.33
C SER A 36 -36.51 11.29 10.84
N ILE A 37 -36.82 12.30 11.66
CA ILE A 37 -36.44 12.39 13.06
C ILE A 37 -37.64 12.08 13.97
N TYR A 38 -37.42 11.27 15.00
CA TYR A 38 -38.41 10.99 16.05
C TYR A 38 -38.14 11.88 17.25
N HIS A 39 -39.08 12.73 17.58
CA HIS A 39 -39.11 13.48 18.83
C HIS A 39 -39.80 12.62 19.89
N ILE A 40 -39.07 12.18 20.89
CA ILE A 40 -39.55 11.28 21.93
C ILE A 40 -39.58 12.01 23.27
N TYR A 41 -40.74 12.04 23.85
CA TYR A 41 -40.99 12.56 25.17
C TYR A 41 -41.28 11.42 26.14
N GLY A 42 -40.71 11.45 27.32
CA GLY A 42 -40.92 10.42 28.31
C GLY A 42 -40.75 10.98 29.75
N LYS A 43 -41.32 10.27 30.70
CA LYS A 43 -41.08 10.53 32.12
C LYS A 43 -40.28 9.39 32.73
N VAL A 44 -39.29 9.74 33.53
CA VAL A 44 -38.45 8.76 34.24
C VAL A 44 -38.56 9.03 35.74
N LYS A 45 -39.02 8.02 36.49
CA LYS A 45 -39.10 8.09 37.95
C LYS A 45 -37.69 7.93 38.54
N ASP A 46 -37.37 8.70 39.54
CA ASP A 46 -36.13 8.51 40.33
C ASP A 46 -36.18 7.22 41.12
N GLU A 47 -35.02 6.58 41.34
CA GLU A 47 -34.93 5.33 42.11
C GLU A 47 -35.05 5.53 43.63
N LYS A 48 -34.68 6.72 44.12
CA LYS A 48 -34.54 6.99 45.57
C LYS A 48 -35.57 7.96 46.11
N ILE A 49 -36.13 8.83 45.26
CA ILE A 49 -37.11 9.86 45.67
C ILE A 49 -38.32 9.83 44.74
N GLU A 50 -39.50 10.15 45.26
CA GLU A 50 -40.73 10.16 44.45
C GLU A 50 -40.79 11.38 43.50
N LYS A 51 -39.80 11.52 42.66
CA LYS A 51 -39.69 12.61 41.69
C LYS A 51 -39.68 12.03 40.25
N TYR A 52 -40.36 12.70 39.34
CA TYR A 52 -40.36 12.35 37.95
C TYR A 52 -39.59 13.40 37.13
N TYR A 53 -38.69 12.93 36.25
CA TYR A 53 -37.96 13.78 35.31
C TYR A 53 -38.60 13.72 33.95
N ASN A 54 -38.92 14.87 33.37
CA ASN A 54 -39.40 14.99 32.03
C ASN A 54 -38.22 14.99 31.07
N VAL A 55 -38.28 14.13 30.07
CA VAL A 55 -37.18 13.91 29.09
C VAL A 55 -37.68 14.12 27.69
N HIS A 56 -36.95 14.86 26.93
CA HIS A 56 -37.13 15.00 25.47
C HIS A 56 -35.80 14.64 24.75
N ILE A 57 -35.86 13.70 23.83
CA ILE A 57 -34.75 13.30 22.96
C ILE A 57 -35.21 13.32 21.50
N LYS A 58 -34.28 13.60 20.59
CA LYS A 58 -34.46 13.38 19.17
C LYS A 58 -33.73 12.11 18.75
N VAL A 59 -34.40 11.25 17.99
CA VAL A 59 -33.82 10.02 17.43
C VAL A 59 -33.86 10.10 15.94
N ASP A 60 -32.69 10.25 15.37
CA ASP A 60 -32.45 10.22 13.92
C ASP A 60 -32.10 8.82 13.48
N LEU A 61 -33.06 8.10 12.90
CA LEU A 61 -32.87 6.72 12.49
C LEU A 61 -31.95 6.57 11.25
N PRO A 62 -32.05 7.42 10.21
CA PRO A 62 -31.11 7.39 9.09
C PRO A 62 -29.66 7.57 9.50
N ASN A 63 -29.38 8.55 10.34
CA ASN A 63 -28.04 8.90 10.79
C ASN A 63 -27.60 8.18 12.06
N LYS A 64 -28.48 7.32 12.60
CA LYS A 64 -28.20 6.44 13.76
C LYS A 64 -27.77 7.23 15.02
N LYS A 65 -28.31 8.39 15.23
CA LYS A 65 -27.92 9.30 16.31
C LYS A 65 -29.09 9.63 17.26
N ILE A 66 -28.77 9.79 18.53
CA ILE A 66 -29.67 10.39 19.52
C ILE A 66 -29.06 11.71 19.95
N SER A 67 -29.84 12.77 19.97
CA SER A 67 -29.49 14.03 20.63
C SER A 67 -30.39 14.29 21.81
N GLY A 68 -29.81 14.75 22.90
CA GLY A 68 -30.52 15.19 24.06
C GLY A 68 -31.06 16.60 23.87
N GLU A 69 -32.37 16.77 23.86
CA GLU A 69 -33.00 18.11 23.75
C GLU A 69 -33.23 18.73 25.12
N ASN A 70 -33.81 17.98 26.02
CA ASN A 70 -34.07 18.47 27.38
C ASN A 70 -34.28 17.34 28.39
N CYS A 71 -33.80 17.54 29.58
CA CYS A 71 -34.14 16.73 30.77
C CYS A 71 -34.24 17.64 32.02
N SER A 72 -35.22 17.42 32.84
CA SER A 72 -35.42 18.22 34.09
C SER A 72 -34.56 17.76 35.27
N CYS A 73 -33.56 16.91 35.06
CA CYS A 73 -32.62 16.48 36.14
C CYS A 73 -31.43 17.46 36.25
N GLU A 74 -30.92 17.59 37.46
CA GLU A 74 -29.78 18.45 37.79
C GLU A 74 -28.55 18.11 36.95
N ASP A 75 -28.20 16.84 36.86
CA ASP A 75 -27.07 16.37 36.06
C ASP A 75 -27.09 16.85 34.56
N PHE A 76 -28.28 16.95 33.98
CA PHE A 76 -28.43 17.50 32.63
C PHE A 76 -28.40 19.03 32.61
N LEU A 77 -29.04 19.65 33.60
CA LEU A 77 -29.12 21.12 33.68
C LEU A 77 -27.73 21.73 33.90
N ASP A 78 -26.88 21.07 34.70
CA ASP A 78 -25.52 21.52 35.00
C ASP A 78 -24.54 21.29 33.83
N ASN A 79 -24.72 20.22 33.10
CA ASN A 79 -23.75 19.83 32.06
C ASN A 79 -24.13 20.25 30.62
N LYS A 80 -25.39 20.65 30.35
CA LYS A 80 -25.86 20.98 28.99
C LYS A 80 -25.14 22.16 28.34
N TYR A 81 -24.63 23.11 29.13
CA TYR A 81 -23.90 24.29 28.64
C TYR A 81 -22.39 24.04 28.49
N VAL A 82 -21.85 23.04 29.23
CA VAL A 82 -20.44 22.67 29.18
C VAL A 82 -20.16 21.66 28.07
N HIS A 83 -21.12 20.78 27.79
CA HIS A 83 -21.02 19.74 26.78
C HIS A 83 -22.25 19.75 25.85
N ARG A 84 -22.13 20.33 24.69
CA ARG A 84 -23.25 20.55 23.73
C ARG A 84 -24.05 19.29 23.36
N ASP A 85 -23.48 18.09 23.53
CA ASP A 85 -24.15 16.80 23.24
C ASP A 85 -24.24 15.88 24.50
N PHE A 86 -24.33 16.48 25.68
CA PHE A 86 -24.43 15.74 26.95
C PHE A 86 -25.74 14.96 27.02
N LYS A 87 -25.65 13.70 27.43
CA LYS A 87 -26.80 12.80 27.60
C LYS A 87 -26.76 12.20 29.02
N CYS A 88 -27.70 12.60 29.86
CA CYS A 88 -27.83 12.04 31.19
C CYS A 88 -28.46 10.62 31.15
N LYS A 89 -28.38 9.91 32.27
CA LYS A 89 -28.97 8.58 32.46
C LYS A 89 -30.48 8.50 32.12
N HIS A 90 -31.25 9.53 32.36
CA HIS A 90 -32.67 9.57 32.08
C HIS A 90 -32.96 9.62 30.56
N MET A 91 -32.17 10.39 29.81
CA MET A 91 -32.24 10.41 28.34
C MET A 91 -31.92 9.04 27.77
N MET A 92 -30.89 8.37 28.29
CA MET A 92 -30.55 7.02 27.86
C MET A 92 -31.62 5.99 28.25
N ALA A 93 -32.31 6.16 29.38
CA ALA A 93 -33.42 5.29 29.76
C ALA A 93 -34.60 5.40 28.77
N VAL A 94 -34.97 6.62 28.36
CA VAL A 94 -36.00 6.86 27.33
C VAL A 94 -35.56 6.31 25.97
N ALA A 95 -34.29 6.46 25.62
CA ALA A 95 -33.73 5.90 24.40
C ALA A 95 -33.81 4.37 24.37
N TYR A 96 -33.51 3.69 25.48
CA TYR A 96 -33.69 2.23 25.61
C TYR A 96 -35.17 1.82 25.47
N LYS A 97 -36.10 2.54 26.06
CA LYS A 97 -37.52 2.25 25.94
C LYS A 97 -38.01 2.42 24.49
N PHE A 98 -37.61 3.50 23.82
CA PHE A 98 -37.88 3.72 22.40
C PHE A 98 -37.30 2.61 21.52
N TYR A 99 -36.04 2.27 21.73
CA TYR A 99 -35.35 1.18 21.03
C TYR A 99 -36.14 -0.13 21.11
N MET A 100 -36.62 -0.49 22.29
CA MET A 100 -37.38 -1.73 22.48
C MET A 100 -38.76 -1.71 21.82
N ILE A 101 -39.41 -0.54 21.79
CA ILE A 101 -40.68 -0.35 21.05
C ILE A 101 -40.43 -0.45 19.54
N ALA A 102 -39.40 0.20 19.03
CA ALA A 102 -39.02 0.16 17.63
C ALA A 102 -38.68 -1.26 17.17
N LYS A 103 -37.88 -1.98 17.98
CA LYS A 103 -37.50 -3.38 17.71
C LYS A 103 -38.70 -4.36 17.71
N LYS A 104 -39.69 -4.08 18.58
CA LYS A 104 -40.91 -4.87 18.62
C LYS A 104 -41.80 -4.63 17.38
N ASN A 105 -41.77 -3.41 16.84
CA ASN A 105 -42.50 -3.02 15.65
C ASN A 105 -41.83 -3.51 14.35
N GLU A 106 -40.49 -3.60 14.32
CA GLU A 106 -39.74 -4.24 13.22
C GLU A 106 -40.12 -5.72 13.05
N LYS A 107 -40.29 -6.44 14.17
CA LYS A 107 -40.72 -7.85 14.14
C LYS A 107 -42.14 -8.07 13.63
N LYS A 108 -42.98 -7.02 13.60
CA LYS A 108 -44.36 -7.09 13.12
C LYS A 108 -44.55 -6.74 11.64
N LYS A 109 -43.53 -6.14 10.98
CA LYS A 109 -43.54 -5.88 9.53
C LYS A 109 -42.76 -7.00 8.83
N GLY A 110 -43.50 -7.99 8.35
CA GLY A 110 -42.95 -9.11 7.59
C GLY A 110 -42.22 -8.64 6.32
N SER A 111 -41.18 -9.34 6.03
CA SER A 111 -40.47 -9.57 4.76
C SER A 111 -40.46 -8.42 3.73
N LYS A 112 -39.45 -7.61 3.77
CA LYS A 112 -38.81 -7.07 2.56
C LYS A 112 -37.45 -7.73 2.44
N GLU A 113 -37.09 -8.15 1.21
CA GLU A 113 -35.83 -8.78 0.88
C GLU A 113 -34.64 -8.08 1.53
N PRO A 114 -33.65 -8.81 2.03
CA PRO A 114 -32.48 -8.22 2.65
C PRO A 114 -31.68 -7.47 1.58
N ILE A 115 -31.53 -6.18 1.77
CA ILE A 115 -30.48 -5.40 1.09
C ILE A 115 -29.18 -6.15 1.35
N LYS A 116 -28.51 -6.63 0.30
CA LYS A 116 -27.16 -7.21 0.39
C LYS A 116 -26.23 -6.15 0.95
N ILE A 117 -26.04 -6.17 2.26
CA ILE A 117 -24.96 -5.39 2.89
C ILE A 117 -23.67 -6.16 2.54
N GLU A 118 -22.76 -5.54 1.81
CA GLU A 118 -21.42 -6.07 1.64
C GLU A 118 -20.83 -6.29 3.02
N LYS A 119 -20.47 -7.53 3.29
CA LYS A 119 -19.89 -7.93 4.57
C LYS A 119 -18.39 -7.63 4.53
N VAL A 120 -17.92 -6.88 5.50
CA VAL A 120 -16.49 -6.58 5.69
C VAL A 120 -15.89 -7.63 6.60
N SER A 121 -14.84 -8.30 6.13
CA SER A 121 -14.11 -9.31 6.89
C SER A 121 -13.13 -8.64 7.84
N LEU A 122 -13.22 -8.97 9.14
CA LEU A 122 -12.32 -8.46 10.17
C LEU A 122 -11.28 -9.52 10.51
N LYS A 123 -10.02 -9.10 10.63
CA LYS A 123 -8.91 -9.89 11.15
C LYS A 123 -8.63 -9.55 12.60
N ILE A 124 -8.06 -10.50 13.34
CA ILE A 124 -7.56 -10.30 14.69
C ILE A 124 -6.05 -10.54 14.69
N GLU A 125 -5.30 -9.59 15.24
CA GLU A 125 -3.87 -9.72 15.45
C GLU A 125 -3.55 -9.80 16.95
N PRO A 126 -3.12 -10.96 17.45
CA PRO A 126 -2.68 -11.11 18.83
C PRO A 126 -1.27 -10.52 19.01
N ARG A 127 -1.07 -9.86 20.14
CA ARG A 127 0.27 -9.47 20.64
C ARG A 127 0.54 -10.21 21.93
N LEU A 128 1.61 -10.96 21.96
CA LEU A 128 1.96 -11.83 23.06
C LEU A 128 3.10 -11.24 23.90
N LYS A 129 3.03 -11.42 25.20
CA LYS A 129 4.10 -11.10 26.14
C LYS A 129 4.32 -12.27 27.09
N ALA A 130 5.55 -12.78 27.14
CA ALA A 130 5.97 -13.76 28.13
C ALA A 130 6.20 -13.06 29.48
N ILE A 131 5.75 -13.70 30.57
CA ILE A 131 5.95 -13.25 31.95
C ILE A 131 6.42 -14.43 32.76
N LYS A 132 7.45 -14.25 33.57
CA LYS A 132 7.90 -15.24 34.57
C LYS A 132 7.29 -14.92 35.92
N GLU A 133 6.55 -15.85 36.48
CA GLU A 133 5.96 -15.75 37.80
C GLU A 133 6.22 -17.06 38.59
N ASN A 134 6.86 -16.95 39.74
CA ASN A 134 7.23 -18.08 40.60
C ASN A 134 8.03 -19.19 39.85
N GLY A 135 8.89 -18.81 38.92
CA GLY A 135 9.71 -19.75 38.13
C GLY A 135 9.01 -20.41 36.92
N HIS A 136 7.72 -20.19 36.74
CA HIS A 136 6.95 -20.66 35.58
C HIS A 136 6.70 -19.55 34.59
N GLU A 137 6.75 -19.87 33.30
CA GLU A 137 6.39 -18.96 32.25
C GLU A 137 4.88 -19.00 31.99
N LYS A 138 4.29 -17.81 31.81
CA LYS A 138 2.93 -17.63 31.33
C LYS A 138 2.89 -16.52 30.28
N TYR A 139 1.88 -16.50 29.46
CA TYR A 139 1.77 -15.59 28.34
C TYR A 139 0.53 -14.70 28.50
N ILE A 140 0.69 -13.43 28.24
CA ILE A 140 -0.43 -12.49 28.21
C ILE A 140 -0.61 -12.05 26.77
N ALA A 141 -1.83 -12.15 26.29
CA ALA A 141 -2.20 -11.74 24.94
C ALA A 141 -3.10 -10.50 24.97
N GLN A 142 -2.85 -9.59 24.05
CA GLN A 142 -3.73 -8.50 23.64
C GLN A 142 -4.24 -8.78 22.24
N LEU A 143 -5.49 -8.41 21.97
CA LEU A 143 -6.08 -8.55 20.63
C LEU A 143 -6.28 -7.19 19.98
N TRP A 144 -5.87 -7.10 18.74
CA TRP A 144 -6.14 -5.96 17.87
C TRP A 144 -7.04 -6.43 16.73
N ILE A 145 -8.12 -5.71 16.43
CA ILE A 145 -9.14 -6.10 15.47
C ILE A 145 -9.41 -4.99 14.47
N GLY A 146 -9.60 -5.34 13.21
CA GLY A 146 -9.93 -4.40 12.14
C GLY A 146 -9.89 -5.06 10.76
N ASP A 147 -10.09 -4.25 9.74
CA ASP A 147 -9.93 -4.61 8.34
C ASP A 147 -8.60 -4.05 7.78
N SER A 148 -8.58 -2.79 7.40
CA SER A 148 -7.43 -2.04 6.92
C SER A 148 -6.64 -1.35 8.04
N SER A 149 -7.30 -0.98 9.13
CA SER A 149 -6.69 -0.44 10.34
C SER A 149 -7.09 -1.26 11.57
N LEU A 150 -6.16 -1.44 12.49
CA LEU A 150 -6.37 -2.27 13.68
C LEU A 150 -6.67 -1.41 14.91
N ALA A 151 -7.76 -1.72 15.60
CA ALA A 151 -8.13 -1.14 16.88
C ALA A 151 -7.85 -2.11 18.03
N LEU A 152 -7.32 -1.60 19.14
CA LEU A 152 -7.11 -2.41 20.34
C LEU A 152 -8.45 -2.80 20.96
N MET A 153 -8.67 -4.06 21.22
CA MET A 153 -9.82 -4.58 21.94
C MET A 153 -9.70 -4.25 23.43
N LYS A 154 -10.34 -3.17 23.87
CA LYS A 154 -10.22 -2.67 25.25
C LYS A 154 -10.83 -3.62 26.29
N SER A 155 -11.85 -4.38 25.94
CA SER A 155 -12.50 -5.40 26.75
C SER A 155 -12.88 -6.60 25.90
N ILE A 156 -12.17 -7.70 26.12
CA ILE A 156 -12.39 -8.95 25.38
C ILE A 156 -13.77 -9.52 25.69
N ASN A 157 -14.16 -9.52 26.96
CA ASN A 157 -15.47 -10.04 27.38
C ASN A 157 -16.63 -9.22 26.79
N GLU A 158 -16.48 -7.89 26.74
CA GLU A 158 -17.50 -7.01 26.16
C GLU A 158 -17.62 -7.24 24.65
N PHE A 159 -16.50 -7.44 23.95
CA PHE A 159 -16.51 -7.73 22.52
C PHE A 159 -17.22 -9.06 22.23
N ILE A 160 -16.86 -10.13 22.93
CA ILE A 160 -17.48 -11.44 22.77
C ILE A 160 -18.99 -11.36 23.08
N TYR A 161 -19.34 -10.70 24.18
CA TYR A 161 -20.75 -10.49 24.51
C TYR A 161 -21.52 -9.74 23.40
N CYS A 162 -20.92 -8.68 22.84
CA CYS A 162 -21.55 -7.92 21.76
C CYS A 162 -21.65 -8.73 20.47
N MET A 163 -20.66 -9.56 20.17
CA MET A 163 -20.67 -10.45 19.02
C MET A 163 -21.79 -11.48 19.14
N GLU A 164 -21.86 -12.20 20.24
CA GLU A 164 -22.87 -13.25 20.47
C GLU A 164 -24.30 -12.68 20.52
N ASN A 165 -24.45 -11.50 21.10
CA ASN A 165 -25.76 -10.86 21.24
C ASN A 165 -26.08 -9.90 20.09
N LYS A 166 -25.27 -9.91 19.02
CA LYS A 166 -25.43 -9.04 17.82
C LYS A 166 -25.57 -7.56 18.17
N LYS A 167 -24.74 -7.08 19.09
CA LYS A 167 -24.70 -5.68 19.54
C LYS A 167 -23.54 -4.93 18.93
N PHE A 168 -23.70 -3.63 18.81
CA PHE A 168 -22.64 -2.72 18.38
C PHE A 168 -21.68 -2.45 19.54
N LEU A 169 -20.40 -2.32 19.23
CA LEU A 169 -19.36 -1.98 20.19
C LEU A 169 -18.39 -0.96 19.62
N SER A 170 -18.24 0.19 20.26
CA SER A 170 -17.17 1.13 19.93
C SER A 170 -15.87 0.67 20.59
N LEU A 171 -14.87 0.36 19.78
CA LEU A 171 -13.54 -0.04 20.26
C LEU A 171 -12.62 1.18 20.44
N ASN A 172 -12.76 2.18 19.55
CA ASN A 172 -12.16 3.50 19.67
C ASN A 172 -13.03 4.51 18.91
N ASP A 173 -12.59 5.76 18.82
CA ASP A 173 -13.36 6.83 18.17
C ASP A 173 -13.58 6.59 16.67
N ASN A 174 -12.74 5.75 16.05
CA ASN A 174 -12.72 5.50 14.60
C ASN A 174 -13.23 4.10 14.20
N PHE A 175 -13.39 3.18 15.16
CA PHE A 175 -13.82 1.82 14.85
C PHE A 175 -14.96 1.35 15.74
N VAL A 176 -16.12 1.15 15.12
CA VAL A 176 -17.33 0.57 15.75
C VAL A 176 -17.61 -0.79 15.14
N TYR A 177 -17.55 -1.83 15.95
CA TYR A 177 -17.96 -3.17 15.53
C TYR A 177 -19.47 -3.19 15.24
N ASN A 178 -19.84 -3.60 14.05
CA ASN A 178 -21.23 -3.73 13.57
C ASN A 178 -21.51 -5.19 13.20
N PRO A 179 -22.30 -5.92 13.96
CA PRO A 179 -22.54 -7.35 13.75
C PRO A 179 -23.31 -7.67 12.45
N HIS A 180 -23.93 -6.68 11.81
CA HIS A 180 -24.64 -6.86 10.56
C HIS A 180 -23.74 -6.62 9.33
N LYS A 181 -22.67 -5.85 9.48
CA LYS A 181 -21.72 -5.51 8.43
C LYS A 181 -20.40 -6.29 8.55
N HIS A 182 -19.94 -6.50 9.78
CA HIS A 182 -18.64 -7.09 10.05
C HIS A 182 -18.80 -8.60 10.31
N ILE A 183 -18.00 -9.39 9.65
CA ILE A 183 -17.79 -10.81 9.91
C ILE A 183 -16.33 -11.02 10.29
N LEU A 184 -16.05 -11.93 11.17
CA LEU A 184 -14.68 -12.32 11.45
C LEU A 184 -14.16 -13.20 10.29
N ASN A 185 -12.88 -13.09 9.96
CA ASN A 185 -12.26 -14.09 9.10
C ASN A 185 -12.10 -15.41 9.88
N GLU A 186 -11.80 -16.50 9.19
CA GLU A 186 -11.69 -17.83 9.80
C GLU A 186 -10.67 -17.89 10.95
N GLU A 187 -9.54 -17.19 10.84
CA GLU A 187 -8.53 -17.12 11.89
C GLU A 187 -9.07 -16.39 13.13
N ALA A 188 -9.72 -15.25 12.94
CA ALA A 188 -10.32 -14.47 14.02
C ALA A 188 -11.46 -15.25 14.72
N GLU A 189 -12.27 -15.99 13.96
CA GLU A 189 -13.31 -16.86 14.53
C GLU A 189 -12.71 -17.97 15.39
N ARG A 190 -11.62 -18.61 14.94
CA ARG A 190 -10.91 -19.62 15.72
C ARG A 190 -10.34 -19.03 17.03
N ILE A 191 -9.75 -17.83 16.96
CA ILE A 191 -9.21 -17.16 18.16
C ILE A 191 -10.34 -16.86 19.17
N ILE A 192 -11.43 -16.28 18.73
CA ILE A 192 -12.56 -15.94 19.61
C ILE A 192 -13.22 -17.21 20.19
N SER A 193 -13.40 -18.23 19.36
CA SER A 193 -13.93 -19.52 19.79
C SER A 193 -13.04 -20.19 20.86
N TYR A 194 -11.72 -20.12 20.66
CA TYR A 194 -10.76 -20.61 21.65
C TYR A 194 -10.89 -19.86 22.99
N ILE A 195 -10.94 -18.54 22.96
CA ILE A 195 -11.07 -17.72 24.17
C ILE A 195 -12.37 -18.09 24.90
N ASN A 196 -13.46 -18.22 24.17
CA ASN A 196 -14.75 -18.56 24.75
C ASN A 196 -14.73 -19.95 25.40
N LYS A 197 -14.22 -20.97 24.70
CA LYS A 197 -14.20 -22.36 25.12
C LYS A 197 -13.13 -22.66 26.19
N ASN A 198 -11.94 -22.11 26.04
CA ASN A 198 -10.79 -22.55 26.87
C ASN A 198 -10.43 -21.53 27.95
N ILE A 199 -10.82 -20.27 27.81
CA ILE A 199 -10.52 -19.22 28.78
C ILE A 199 -11.78 -18.90 29.60
N ILE A 200 -12.88 -18.45 28.94
CA ILE A 200 -14.08 -18.01 29.65
C ILE A 200 -14.79 -19.17 30.33
N SER A 201 -15.08 -20.28 29.63
CA SER A 201 -15.85 -21.38 30.15
C SER A 201 -15.12 -22.22 31.21
N LYS A 202 -13.78 -22.20 31.23
CA LYS A 202 -12.96 -22.92 32.21
C LYS A 202 -12.51 -22.06 33.41
N ASP A 203 -12.70 -20.76 33.35
CA ASP A 203 -12.30 -19.84 34.42
C ASP A 203 -13.45 -19.54 35.36
N SER A 204 -13.68 -20.44 36.33
CA SER A 204 -14.73 -20.30 37.36
C SER A 204 -14.55 -19.08 38.27
N LYS A 205 -13.41 -18.43 38.27
CA LYS A 205 -13.09 -17.25 39.13
C LYS A 205 -12.90 -15.94 38.32
N GLY A 206 -13.02 -15.94 37.00
CA GLY A 206 -12.92 -14.74 36.17
C GLY A 206 -11.56 -14.05 36.19
N LYS A 207 -10.48 -14.77 36.54
CA LYS A 207 -9.14 -14.19 36.74
C LYS A 207 -8.26 -14.16 35.47
N ARG A 208 -8.61 -14.95 34.44
CA ARG A 208 -7.79 -15.09 33.22
C ARG A 208 -7.98 -13.98 32.19
N ILE A 209 -9.08 -13.22 32.26
CA ILE A 209 -9.32 -12.06 31.40
C ILE A 209 -9.41 -10.81 32.25
N ILE A 210 -8.47 -9.89 32.06
CA ILE A 210 -8.41 -8.60 32.77
C ILE A 210 -8.47 -7.47 31.73
N GLY A 211 -9.70 -7.02 31.44
CA GLY A 211 -9.95 -5.95 30.48
C GLY A 211 -9.50 -6.31 29.06
N ARG A 212 -8.37 -5.74 28.63
CA ARG A 212 -7.78 -5.90 27.29
C ARG A 212 -6.80 -7.06 27.18
N TYR A 213 -6.54 -7.80 28.27
CA TYR A 213 -5.57 -8.87 28.34
C TYR A 213 -6.27 -10.19 28.65
N PHE A 214 -5.75 -11.27 28.13
CA PHE A 214 -6.06 -12.60 28.62
C PHE A 214 -4.79 -13.43 28.80
N GLU A 215 -4.83 -14.31 29.78
CA GLU A 215 -3.73 -15.18 30.14
C GLU A 215 -3.81 -16.50 29.38
N ILE A 216 -2.71 -16.90 28.79
CA ILE A 216 -2.49 -18.21 28.20
C ILE A 216 -1.43 -18.92 29.06
N LYS A 217 -1.77 -20.07 29.64
CA LYS A 217 -0.80 -20.87 30.36
C LYS A 217 0.24 -21.42 29.39
N ALA A 218 1.47 -21.67 29.85
CA ALA A 218 2.53 -22.20 29.02
C ALA A 218 2.14 -23.49 28.28
N GLU A 219 1.43 -24.38 28.95
CA GLU A 219 0.90 -25.63 28.38
C GLU A 219 -0.17 -25.44 27.27
N GLU A 220 -0.89 -24.30 27.30
CA GLU A 220 -1.92 -23.94 26.33
C GLU A 220 -1.36 -23.13 25.13
N LEU A 221 -0.10 -22.66 25.22
CA LEU A 221 0.51 -21.80 24.22
C LEU A 221 0.47 -22.42 22.81
N LYS A 222 0.78 -23.71 22.73
CA LYS A 222 0.74 -24.44 21.46
C LYS A 222 -0.66 -24.40 20.83
N GLU A 223 -1.69 -24.72 21.64
CA GLU A 223 -3.08 -24.75 21.18
C GLU A 223 -3.48 -23.37 20.61
N PHE A 224 -3.08 -22.32 21.30
CA PHE A 224 -3.33 -20.94 20.84
C PHE A 224 -2.59 -20.62 19.54
N LEU A 225 -1.30 -20.93 19.43
CA LEU A 225 -0.52 -20.64 18.23
C LEU A 225 -1.00 -21.43 17.01
N MET A 226 -1.56 -22.63 17.23
CA MET A 226 -2.14 -23.45 16.14
C MET A 226 -3.38 -22.82 15.51
N LEU A 227 -4.04 -21.84 16.17
CA LEU A 227 -5.17 -21.10 15.61
C LEU A 227 -4.74 -20.10 14.53
N LEU A 228 -3.53 -19.58 14.64
CA LEU A 228 -2.97 -18.59 13.70
C LEU A 228 -2.65 -19.25 12.36
N GLU A 229 -2.60 -18.46 11.30
CA GLU A 229 -2.11 -18.93 10.01
C GLU A 229 -0.62 -19.27 10.05
N ASP A 230 -0.15 -20.16 9.18
CA ASP A 230 1.29 -20.45 9.06
C ASP A 230 2.02 -19.20 8.51
N ASN A 231 3.24 -18.97 8.99
CA ASN A 231 4.05 -17.77 8.71
C ASN A 231 3.40 -16.44 9.15
N LYS A 232 2.40 -16.49 10.03
CA LYS A 232 1.80 -15.27 10.60
C LYS A 232 2.81 -14.51 11.44
N SER A 233 3.04 -13.25 11.10
CA SER A 233 3.84 -12.34 11.93
C SER A 233 3.02 -11.80 13.09
N ILE A 234 3.52 -11.99 14.31
CA ILE A 234 2.95 -11.43 15.54
C ILE A 234 3.99 -10.59 16.29
N ILE A 235 3.52 -9.65 17.10
CA ILE A 235 4.40 -8.97 18.06
C ILE A 235 4.51 -9.85 19.30
N PHE A 236 5.72 -10.31 19.58
CA PHE A 236 6.05 -11.17 20.72
C PHE A 236 7.09 -10.49 21.61
N ASN A 237 6.74 -10.24 22.85
CA ASN A 237 7.68 -9.73 23.86
C ASN A 237 8.19 -10.90 24.70
N TYR A 238 9.47 -11.17 24.60
CA TYR A 238 10.16 -12.20 25.37
C TYR A 238 11.45 -11.63 25.97
N ASP A 239 11.65 -11.84 27.25
CA ASP A 239 12.79 -11.33 28.01
C ASP A 239 13.02 -9.81 27.80
N TYR A 240 11.94 -9.04 27.93
CA TYR A 240 11.86 -7.56 27.74
C TYR A 240 12.20 -7.07 26.32
N VAL A 241 12.41 -7.95 25.36
CA VAL A 241 12.66 -7.60 23.96
C VAL A 241 11.42 -7.84 23.11
N ASN A 242 11.05 -6.85 22.28
CA ASN A 242 9.97 -7.02 21.31
C ASN A 242 10.50 -7.62 20.01
N TYR A 243 9.96 -8.75 19.62
CA TYR A 243 10.23 -9.41 18.36
C TYR A 243 8.99 -9.28 17.45
N LYS A 244 9.21 -8.99 16.19
CA LYS A 244 8.23 -9.31 15.15
C LYS A 244 8.49 -10.76 14.75
N ALA A 245 7.83 -11.69 15.45
CA ALA A 245 8.06 -13.11 15.30
C ALA A 245 7.06 -13.73 14.33
N GLU A 246 7.55 -14.52 13.39
CA GLU A 246 6.72 -15.36 12.53
C GLU A 246 6.38 -16.67 13.25
N VAL A 247 5.13 -17.07 13.24
CA VAL A 247 4.67 -18.37 13.76
C VAL A 247 4.79 -19.41 12.66
N ILE A 248 5.70 -20.37 12.83
CA ILE A 248 6.01 -21.39 11.84
C ILE A 248 5.55 -22.76 12.34
N LYS A 249 4.61 -23.37 11.63
CA LYS A 249 4.07 -24.70 11.93
C LYS A 249 4.78 -25.78 11.13
N LYS A 250 6.10 -25.80 11.23
CA LYS A 250 7.00 -26.71 10.51
C LYS A 250 8.06 -27.25 11.43
N VAL A 251 8.85 -28.17 10.88
CA VAL A 251 9.99 -28.80 11.56
C VAL A 251 10.98 -27.72 12.02
N LEU A 252 11.49 -27.87 13.24
CA LEU A 252 12.58 -27.04 13.77
C LEU A 252 13.86 -27.33 12.97
N PRO A 253 14.54 -26.29 12.46
CA PRO A 253 15.76 -26.45 11.67
C PRO A 253 16.98 -26.64 12.58
N ILE A 254 17.08 -27.82 13.20
CA ILE A 254 18.23 -28.19 14.08
C ILE A 254 19.22 -28.95 13.22
N HIS A 255 20.48 -28.53 13.23
CA HIS A 255 21.58 -29.26 12.58
C HIS A 255 22.34 -30.06 13.61
N PHE A 256 22.47 -31.39 13.40
CA PHE A 256 23.23 -32.28 14.23
C PHE A 256 24.57 -32.67 13.58
N ASN A 257 25.60 -32.75 14.40
CA ASN A 257 26.92 -33.24 13.99
C ASN A 257 27.29 -34.46 14.82
N ILE A 258 27.49 -35.60 14.15
CA ILE A 258 27.82 -36.86 14.77
C ILE A 258 29.30 -37.17 14.48
N LYS A 259 30.12 -37.31 15.53
CA LYS A 259 31.54 -37.60 15.40
C LYS A 259 31.95 -38.68 16.42
N ILE A 260 33.03 -39.38 16.16
CA ILE A 260 33.68 -40.23 17.17
C ILE A 260 34.64 -39.34 17.95
N LYS A 261 34.46 -39.31 19.28
CA LYS A 261 35.31 -38.60 20.22
C LYS A 261 35.60 -39.54 21.41
N GLU A 262 36.86 -39.71 21.76
CA GLU A 262 37.29 -40.57 22.90
C GLU A 262 36.70 -42.00 22.84
N GLY A 263 36.66 -42.59 21.66
CA GLY A 263 36.12 -43.93 21.47
C GLY A 263 34.60 -44.06 21.59
N LYS A 264 33.84 -42.96 21.73
CA LYS A 264 32.38 -42.91 21.78
C LYS A 264 31.83 -42.08 20.65
N ILE A 265 30.58 -42.34 20.27
CA ILE A 265 29.85 -41.52 19.33
C ILE A 265 29.31 -40.27 20.07
N SER A 266 29.74 -39.11 19.65
CA SER A 266 29.32 -37.80 20.16
C SER A 266 28.36 -37.12 19.19
N VAL A 267 27.19 -36.75 19.67
CA VAL A 267 26.19 -35.95 18.96
C VAL A 267 26.23 -34.55 19.52
N THR A 268 26.44 -33.59 18.66
CA THR A 268 26.46 -32.15 19.00
C THR A 268 25.56 -31.37 18.02
N THR A 269 25.21 -30.17 18.38
CA THR A 269 24.54 -29.22 17.44
C THR A 269 25.56 -28.16 17.01
N THR A 270 25.51 -27.72 15.77
CA THR A 270 26.33 -26.60 15.24
C THR A 270 25.77 -25.24 15.62
N ASN A 271 24.47 -25.13 15.79
CA ASN A 271 23.76 -23.90 16.12
C ASN A 271 23.29 -23.92 17.57
N LYS A 272 22.99 -22.75 18.12
CA LYS A 272 22.34 -22.65 19.43
C LYS A 272 21.05 -23.46 19.42
N MET A 273 20.79 -24.18 20.49
CA MET A 273 19.53 -24.92 20.62
C MET A 273 18.36 -23.96 20.72
N PRO A 274 17.21 -24.29 20.10
CA PRO A 274 15.99 -23.51 20.21
C PRO A 274 15.56 -23.33 21.67
N ILE A 275 15.09 -22.16 22.05
CA ILE A 275 14.61 -21.87 23.41
C ILE A 275 13.18 -22.40 23.55
N PRO A 276 12.89 -23.31 24.50
CA PRO A 276 11.53 -23.78 24.69
C PRO A 276 10.69 -22.69 25.35
N LEU A 277 9.50 -22.50 24.85
CA LEU A 277 8.52 -21.55 25.39
C LEU A 277 7.51 -22.23 26.35
N ASN A 278 7.66 -23.55 26.60
CA ASN A 278 6.85 -24.27 27.56
C ASN A 278 7.59 -25.54 28.05
N ASP A 279 7.16 -26.05 29.18
CA ASP A 279 7.75 -27.29 29.79
C ASP A 279 7.42 -28.54 28.95
N SER A 280 6.40 -28.48 28.10
CA SER A 280 6.02 -29.56 27.19
C SER A 280 7.00 -29.75 26.06
N LEU A 281 7.94 -28.85 25.85
CA LEU A 281 8.91 -28.84 24.74
C LEU A 281 8.22 -29.01 23.37
N ASP A 282 7.15 -28.25 23.14
CA ASP A 282 6.38 -28.33 21.88
C ASP A 282 6.12 -26.99 21.24
N VAL A 283 6.68 -25.91 21.79
CA VAL A 283 6.78 -24.58 21.19
C VAL A 283 8.18 -24.02 21.48
N PHE A 284 8.83 -23.48 20.46
CA PHE A 284 10.19 -22.96 20.57
C PHE A 284 10.36 -21.59 19.96
N LEU A 285 11.20 -20.77 20.57
CA LEU A 285 11.73 -19.55 19.96
C LEU A 285 13.12 -19.85 19.37
N TYR A 286 13.26 -19.64 18.07
CA TYR A 286 14.51 -19.84 17.35
C TYR A 286 14.66 -18.81 16.24
N ASP A 287 15.79 -18.14 16.20
CA ASP A 287 16.10 -17.09 15.20
C ASP A 287 14.94 -16.07 15.00
N ARG A 288 14.43 -15.55 16.13
CA ARG A 288 13.30 -14.58 16.18
C ARG A 288 11.98 -15.11 15.59
N LYS A 289 11.84 -16.41 15.40
CA LYS A 289 10.63 -17.08 14.92
C LYS A 289 10.12 -18.04 16.00
N ILE A 290 8.79 -18.18 16.05
CA ILE A 290 8.14 -19.12 16.97
C ILE A 290 7.78 -20.37 16.18
N TYR A 291 8.41 -21.48 16.52
CA TYR A 291 8.17 -22.77 15.90
C TYR A 291 7.17 -23.60 16.72
N VAL A 292 6.22 -24.19 16.02
CA VAL A 292 5.31 -25.21 16.55
C VAL A 292 5.57 -26.51 15.79
N PRO A 293 6.52 -27.34 16.26
CA PRO A 293 6.96 -28.53 15.56
C PRO A 293 5.88 -29.60 15.51
N THR A 294 6.08 -30.58 14.60
CA THR A 294 5.19 -31.73 14.50
C THR A 294 5.23 -32.61 15.75
N LYS A 295 4.16 -33.38 15.99
CA LYS A 295 4.11 -34.31 17.12
C LYS A 295 5.24 -35.36 17.06
N GLU A 296 5.61 -35.77 15.87
CA GLU A 296 6.70 -36.74 15.63
C GLU A 296 8.03 -36.13 16.01
N GLN A 297 8.38 -34.93 15.54
CA GLN A 297 9.61 -34.26 15.90
C GLN A 297 9.72 -34.05 17.42
N ILE A 298 8.65 -33.61 18.07
CA ILE A 298 8.62 -33.40 19.53
C ILE A 298 8.92 -34.69 20.29
N LYS A 299 8.33 -35.82 19.85
CA LYS A 299 8.53 -37.13 20.50
C LYS A 299 10.02 -37.51 20.61
N PHE A 300 10.74 -37.33 19.51
CA PHE A 300 12.17 -37.67 19.44
C PHE A 300 13.04 -36.56 20.01
N LEU A 301 12.70 -35.31 19.84
CA LEU A 301 13.44 -34.16 20.38
C LEU A 301 13.49 -34.20 21.91
N LYS A 302 12.42 -34.57 22.60
CA LYS A 302 12.36 -34.69 24.05
C LYS A 302 13.43 -35.62 24.63
N VAL A 303 13.78 -36.68 23.90
CA VAL A 303 14.75 -37.66 24.32
C VAL A 303 16.16 -37.06 24.42
N ILE A 304 16.52 -36.16 23.51
CA ILE A 304 17.90 -35.65 23.41
C ILE A 304 18.02 -34.17 23.80
N TYR A 305 16.90 -33.44 23.95
CA TYR A 305 16.92 -32.00 24.19
C TYR A 305 17.64 -31.60 25.45
N LYS A 306 17.26 -32.22 26.60
CA LYS A 306 17.84 -31.92 27.91
C LYS A 306 19.33 -32.26 27.99
N PRO A 307 19.79 -33.44 27.54
CA PRO A 307 21.23 -33.77 27.50
C PRO A 307 22.03 -32.80 26.62
N LEU A 308 21.49 -32.35 25.50
CA LEU A 308 22.19 -31.40 24.65
C LEU A 308 22.25 -30.00 25.28
N MET A 309 21.23 -29.57 25.99
CA MET A 309 21.22 -28.27 26.68
C MET A 309 22.19 -28.29 27.88
N ASP A 310 22.16 -29.35 28.70
CA ASP A 310 22.93 -29.41 29.95
C ASP A 310 24.43 -29.67 29.69
N LYS A 311 24.75 -30.50 28.70
CA LYS A 311 26.13 -30.98 28.44
C LYS A 311 26.73 -30.57 27.11
N GLY A 312 25.94 -29.91 26.25
CA GLY A 312 26.34 -29.53 24.89
C GLY A 312 26.54 -30.71 23.94
N GLN A 313 26.45 -31.92 24.40
CA GLN A 313 26.63 -33.14 23.62
C GLN A 313 25.93 -34.36 24.24
N VAL A 314 25.57 -35.32 23.38
CA VAL A 314 25.12 -36.67 23.77
C VAL A 314 26.21 -37.67 23.41
N MET A 315 26.67 -38.44 24.38
CA MET A 315 27.70 -39.46 24.19
C MET A 315 27.07 -40.85 24.30
N ILE A 316 27.24 -41.67 23.26
CA ILE A 316 26.74 -43.06 23.21
C ILE A 316 27.88 -44.05 22.87
N ALA A 317 27.62 -45.32 23.08
CA ALA A 317 28.60 -46.39 22.76
C ALA A 317 28.89 -46.38 21.24
N ASN A 318 30.16 -46.68 20.93
CA ASN A 318 30.64 -46.75 19.55
C ASN A 318 30.37 -48.16 18.97
N ASN A 319 29.10 -48.45 18.70
CA ASN A 319 28.68 -49.70 18.06
C ASN A 319 27.51 -49.41 17.09
N GLU A 320 27.27 -50.37 16.18
CA GLU A 320 26.26 -50.22 15.13
C GLU A 320 24.83 -50.02 15.70
N GLU A 321 24.47 -50.76 16.77
CA GLU A 321 23.14 -50.65 17.39
C GLU A 321 22.89 -49.27 17.98
N SER A 322 23.86 -48.73 18.71
CA SER A 322 23.74 -47.37 19.27
C SER A 322 23.73 -46.29 18.18
N LEU A 323 24.49 -46.50 17.09
CA LEU A 323 24.50 -45.60 15.95
C LEU A 323 23.17 -45.61 15.22
N VAL A 324 22.60 -46.79 14.95
CA VAL A 324 21.28 -46.92 14.33
C VAL A 324 20.20 -46.25 15.18
N LYS A 325 20.20 -46.55 16.52
CA LYS A 325 19.25 -45.91 17.44
C LYS A 325 19.34 -44.40 17.43
N ILE A 326 20.52 -43.83 17.50
CA ILE A 326 20.68 -42.34 17.51
C ILE A 326 20.36 -41.76 16.14
N LEU A 327 20.76 -42.37 15.05
CA LEU A 327 20.43 -41.94 13.72
C LEU A 327 18.89 -41.95 13.50
N THR A 328 18.23 -43.01 13.98
CA THR A 328 16.75 -43.06 13.94
C THR A 328 16.11 -41.94 14.74
N ILE A 329 16.63 -41.62 15.92
CA ILE A 329 16.11 -40.47 16.72
C ILE A 329 16.34 -39.18 15.98
N LEU A 330 17.56 -38.95 15.49
CA LEU A 330 17.92 -37.67 14.84
C LEU A 330 17.24 -37.48 13.49
N SER A 331 17.05 -38.52 12.68
CA SER A 331 16.37 -38.44 11.39
C SER A 331 14.88 -38.10 11.52
N ASN A 332 14.25 -38.43 12.66
CA ASN A 332 12.90 -38.03 12.99
C ASN A 332 12.81 -36.60 13.54
N ILE A 333 13.92 -35.96 13.85
CA ILE A 333 14.00 -34.59 14.33
C ILE A 333 14.31 -33.64 13.14
N THR A 334 15.29 -34.01 12.32
CA THR A 334 15.75 -33.15 11.20
C THR A 334 16.43 -34.04 10.13
N GLU A 335 16.37 -33.53 8.92
CA GLU A 335 17.15 -34.08 7.80
C GLU A 335 18.59 -33.56 7.77
N ASP A 336 18.89 -32.52 8.54
CA ASP A 336 20.18 -31.84 8.56
C ASP A 336 21.15 -32.48 9.57
N ILE A 337 21.72 -33.61 9.19
CA ILE A 337 22.65 -34.39 10.02
C ILE A 337 23.99 -34.51 9.31
N SER A 338 25.02 -33.97 9.92
CA SER A 338 26.40 -34.13 9.45
C SER A 338 27.09 -35.30 10.15
N LEU A 339 27.65 -36.21 9.36
CA LEU A 339 28.41 -37.37 9.88
C LEU A 339 29.90 -37.11 9.71
N GLY A 340 30.63 -37.18 10.81
CA GLY A 340 32.10 -37.18 10.77
C GLY A 340 32.67 -38.44 10.11
N GLU A 341 33.87 -38.35 9.56
CA GLU A 341 34.51 -39.42 8.77
C GLU A 341 34.61 -40.79 9.49
N GLY A 342 34.86 -40.79 10.80
CA GLY A 342 34.81 -41.98 11.61
C GLY A 342 33.44 -42.64 11.69
N VAL A 343 32.37 -41.84 11.72
CA VAL A 343 30.99 -42.34 11.76
C VAL A 343 30.57 -42.84 10.39
N LYS A 344 30.95 -42.16 9.30
CA LYS A 344 30.69 -42.62 7.93
C LYS A 344 31.28 -44.02 7.65
N ARG A 345 32.40 -44.35 8.26
CA ARG A 345 32.99 -45.68 8.13
C ARG A 345 32.23 -46.78 8.90
N LEU A 346 31.53 -46.41 9.98
CA LEU A 346 30.69 -47.33 10.74
C LEU A 346 29.36 -47.59 10.05
N VAL A 347 28.86 -46.61 9.33
CA VAL A 347 27.70 -46.79 8.46
C VAL A 347 28.21 -47.50 7.19
N LYS A 348 28.25 -48.83 7.25
CA LYS A 348 28.62 -49.69 6.11
C LYS A 348 27.68 -49.44 4.93
N GLY A 349 28.00 -48.44 4.12
CA GLY A 349 27.35 -48.11 2.87
C GLY A 349 26.22 -47.07 3.00
N LEU A 350 26.39 -46.01 2.26
CA LEU A 350 25.30 -45.05 1.95
C LEU A 350 24.25 -45.85 1.16
N ILE A 351 23.25 -46.38 1.87
CA ILE A 351 22.09 -47.01 1.23
C ILE A 351 21.41 -45.94 0.41
N LYS A 352 21.49 -46.04 -0.88
CA LYS A 352 20.79 -45.12 -1.79
C LYS A 352 19.79 -45.89 -2.62
N PRO A 353 18.51 -45.64 -2.47
CA PRO A 353 17.51 -46.22 -3.33
C PRO A 353 17.62 -45.61 -4.75
N GLU A 354 17.29 -46.45 -5.72
CA GLU A 354 17.11 -46.07 -7.12
C GLU A 354 15.63 -46.29 -7.49
N PHE A 355 14.93 -45.23 -7.84
CA PHE A 355 13.52 -45.24 -8.21
C PHE A 355 13.37 -45.23 -9.73
N TYR A 356 12.81 -46.27 -10.31
CA TYR A 356 12.58 -46.41 -11.74
C TYR A 356 11.11 -46.24 -12.02
N PHE A 357 10.72 -45.04 -12.45
CA PHE A 357 9.36 -44.72 -12.87
C PHE A 357 9.14 -45.10 -14.33
N ILE A 358 8.11 -45.89 -14.58
CA ILE A 358 7.79 -46.45 -15.90
C ILE A 358 6.34 -46.16 -16.19
N LYS A 359 6.06 -45.48 -17.28
CA LYS A 359 4.70 -45.36 -17.86
C LYS A 359 4.57 -46.35 -18.98
N ALA A 360 3.53 -47.17 -18.94
CA ALA A 360 3.18 -48.14 -19.98
C ALA A 360 1.64 -48.24 -20.06
N ASN A 361 1.08 -48.07 -21.25
CA ASN A 361 -0.35 -48.19 -21.53
C ASN A 361 -1.24 -47.41 -20.53
N ASP A 362 -0.91 -46.12 -20.31
CA ASP A 362 -1.60 -45.22 -19.37
C ASP A 362 -1.48 -45.59 -17.88
N GLU A 363 -0.80 -46.65 -17.55
CA GLU A 363 -0.49 -47.01 -16.17
C GLU A 363 0.92 -46.58 -15.78
N ILE A 364 1.10 -46.14 -14.53
CA ILE A 364 2.36 -45.72 -13.99
C ILE A 364 2.82 -46.74 -12.95
N TYR A 365 4.05 -47.18 -13.09
CA TYR A 365 4.70 -48.12 -12.18
C TYR A 365 6.00 -47.49 -11.65
N CYS A 366 6.41 -47.93 -10.44
CA CYS A 366 7.74 -47.64 -9.89
C CYS A 366 8.38 -48.93 -9.40
N LYS A 367 9.58 -49.22 -9.93
CA LYS A 367 10.48 -50.25 -9.37
C LYS A 367 11.49 -49.54 -8.48
N VAL A 368 11.71 -50.07 -7.29
CA VAL A 368 12.66 -49.49 -6.34
C VAL A 368 13.77 -50.51 -6.11
N ASP A 369 14.98 -50.12 -6.46
CA ASP A 369 16.21 -50.89 -6.18
C ASP A 369 16.96 -50.19 -5.07
N ILE A 370 17.45 -50.93 -4.11
CA ILE A 370 18.25 -50.44 -2.98
C ILE A 370 19.68 -51.04 -3.09
N ASN A 371 20.64 -50.16 -3.30
CA ASN A 371 22.05 -50.51 -3.36
C ASN A 371 22.66 -50.52 -1.97
N TYR A 372 23.05 -51.68 -1.55
CA TYR A 372 23.88 -51.90 -0.36
C TYR A 372 25.34 -52.03 -0.76
N PRO A 373 26.31 -51.80 0.14
CA PRO A 373 27.74 -51.90 -0.21
C PRO A 373 28.15 -53.29 -0.70
N VAL A 374 27.41 -54.30 -0.36
CA VAL A 374 27.74 -55.70 -0.67
C VAL A 374 26.75 -56.30 -1.69
N GLY A 375 25.75 -55.57 -2.14
CA GLY A 375 24.78 -56.07 -3.09
C GLY A 375 23.60 -55.13 -3.33
N LYS A 376 22.76 -55.44 -4.27
CA LYS A 376 21.57 -54.72 -4.66
C LYS A 376 20.33 -55.59 -4.41
N ILE A 377 19.29 -54.97 -3.91
CA ILE A 377 17.99 -55.63 -3.80
C ILE A 377 16.94 -54.83 -4.61
N THR A 378 16.02 -55.54 -5.23
CA THR A 378 14.78 -54.93 -5.68
C THR A 378 13.75 -55.03 -4.54
N LEU A 379 13.21 -53.94 -4.11
CA LEU A 379 12.20 -53.87 -3.08
C LEU A 379 10.97 -54.65 -3.55
N LEU A 380 10.37 -55.47 -2.71
CA LEU A 380 9.24 -56.36 -2.98
C LEU A 380 9.61 -57.72 -3.66
N GLU A 381 10.85 -57.96 -4.09
CA GLU A 381 11.29 -59.30 -4.53
C GLU A 381 11.55 -60.21 -3.32
N ASP A 382 11.36 -61.53 -3.50
CA ASP A 382 11.70 -62.49 -2.47
C ASP A 382 13.21 -62.64 -2.37
N VAL A 383 13.78 -62.09 -1.28
CA VAL A 383 15.24 -61.99 -1.03
C VAL A 383 15.67 -62.95 0.09
N SER A 384 14.99 -64.03 0.26
CA SER A 384 15.28 -65.03 1.32
C SER A 384 16.70 -65.68 1.25
N LYS A 385 17.46 -65.46 0.14
CA LYS A 385 18.79 -66.01 -0.12
C LYS A 385 19.96 -65.00 -0.05
N LEU A 386 19.73 -63.77 0.39
CA LEU A 386 20.82 -62.78 0.44
C LEU A 386 21.59 -62.84 1.76
N SER A 387 22.91 -62.87 1.68
CA SER A 387 23.86 -63.09 2.78
C SER A 387 24.43 -61.81 3.43
N PHE A 388 23.77 -60.64 3.22
CA PHE A 388 24.25 -59.40 3.82
C PHE A 388 23.21 -58.73 4.73
N ILE A 389 23.69 -57.91 5.65
CA ILE A 389 22.84 -57.23 6.62
C ILE A 389 22.06 -56.16 5.89
N ARG A 390 20.73 -56.31 5.93
CA ARG A 390 19.78 -55.38 5.37
C ARG A 390 19.24 -54.43 6.45
N ASP A 391 19.01 -53.18 6.09
CA ASP A 391 18.27 -52.24 6.94
C ASP A 391 16.78 -52.34 6.64
N LYS A 392 16.13 -53.32 7.26
CA LYS A 392 14.71 -53.56 7.09
C LYS A 392 13.84 -52.36 7.49
N ILE A 393 14.27 -51.57 8.46
CA ILE A 393 13.58 -50.37 8.92
C ILE A 393 13.58 -49.33 7.82
N TYR A 394 14.74 -49.13 7.17
CA TYR A 394 14.89 -48.23 6.05
C TYR A 394 14.07 -48.69 4.83
N GLU A 395 14.08 -49.98 4.55
CA GLU A 395 13.30 -50.55 3.45
C GLU A 395 11.79 -50.36 3.69
N GLU A 396 11.31 -50.61 4.91
CA GLU A 396 9.93 -50.34 5.31
C GLU A 396 9.59 -48.85 5.23
N LYS A 397 10.50 -47.94 5.58
CA LYS A 397 10.33 -46.51 5.41
C LYS A 397 10.09 -46.16 3.91
N ILE A 398 10.90 -46.71 3.01
CA ILE A 398 10.74 -46.49 1.56
C ILE A 398 9.38 -47.03 1.08
N VAL A 399 8.96 -48.21 1.54
CA VAL A 399 7.65 -48.74 1.20
C VAL A 399 6.53 -47.80 1.68
N MET A 400 6.59 -47.32 2.91
CA MET A 400 5.63 -46.34 3.43
C MET A 400 5.62 -45.04 2.64
N GLU A 401 6.80 -44.58 2.22
CA GLU A 401 6.90 -43.39 1.38
C GLU A 401 6.21 -43.61 0.00
N MET A 402 6.42 -44.81 -0.62
CA MET A 402 5.74 -45.14 -1.87
C MET A 402 4.21 -45.25 -1.70
N GLU A 403 3.76 -45.79 -0.58
CA GLU A 403 2.32 -45.84 -0.26
C GLU A 403 1.71 -44.45 -0.05
N LYS A 404 2.45 -43.52 0.60
CA LYS A 404 2.04 -42.09 0.70
C LYS A 404 1.92 -41.43 -0.67
N LEU A 405 2.77 -41.82 -1.62
CA LEU A 405 2.75 -41.34 -3.00
C LEU A 405 1.65 -42.00 -3.85
N LYS A 406 0.72 -42.72 -3.24
CA LYS A 406 -0.36 -43.45 -3.93
C LYS A 406 0.12 -44.60 -4.81
N PHE A 407 1.23 -45.25 -4.45
CA PHE A 407 1.70 -46.48 -5.08
C PHE A 407 1.35 -47.69 -4.20
N ILE A 408 0.69 -48.67 -4.76
CA ILE A 408 0.39 -49.94 -4.10
C ILE A 408 1.34 -51.03 -4.57
N LYS A 409 1.59 -52.03 -3.73
CA LYS A 409 2.45 -53.16 -4.06
C LYS A 409 1.78 -54.05 -5.10
N GLU A 410 2.46 -54.30 -6.19
CA GLU A 410 2.03 -55.24 -7.24
C GLU A 410 3.21 -56.11 -7.71
N ALA A 411 3.24 -57.33 -7.32
CA ALA A 411 4.33 -58.27 -7.56
C ALA A 411 5.71 -57.67 -7.10
N ASN A 412 6.66 -57.39 -7.98
CA ASN A 412 7.98 -56.83 -7.67
C ASN A 412 8.09 -55.31 -7.98
N LYS A 413 7.01 -54.62 -8.15
CA LYS A 413 6.92 -53.17 -8.45
C LYS A 413 5.76 -52.55 -7.71
N PHE A 414 5.76 -51.24 -7.70
CA PHE A 414 4.66 -50.45 -7.17
C PHE A 414 3.82 -49.92 -8.33
N LYS A 415 2.50 -50.04 -8.25
CA LYS A 415 1.52 -49.51 -9.21
C LYS A 415 0.91 -48.24 -8.65
N PHE A 416 0.87 -47.18 -9.45
CA PHE A 416 0.21 -45.94 -9.09
C PHE A 416 -1.29 -46.05 -9.21
N ILE A 417 -2.03 -45.62 -8.20
CA ILE A 417 -3.49 -45.61 -8.15
C ILE A 417 -4.07 -44.22 -7.92
N GLY A 418 -3.21 -43.18 -7.96
CA GLY A 418 -3.60 -41.78 -7.76
C GLY A 418 -4.36 -41.19 -8.96
N GLN A 419 -4.89 -40.01 -8.74
CA GLN A 419 -5.56 -39.17 -9.76
C GLN A 419 -4.58 -38.16 -10.35
N ASP A 420 -5.07 -37.27 -11.23
CA ASP A 420 -4.25 -36.21 -11.84
C ASP A 420 -3.62 -35.27 -10.81
N GLU A 421 -4.29 -35.00 -9.69
CA GLU A 421 -3.78 -34.25 -8.56
C GLU A 421 -2.52 -34.90 -7.95
N ASP A 422 -2.54 -36.23 -7.81
CA ASP A 422 -1.41 -36.96 -7.24
C ASP A 422 -0.23 -37.03 -8.23
N ILE A 423 -0.50 -37.07 -9.53
CA ILE A 423 0.55 -36.98 -10.58
C ILE A 423 1.18 -35.60 -10.56
N TYR A 424 0.37 -34.53 -10.44
CA TYR A 424 0.90 -33.19 -10.31
C TYR A 424 1.76 -33.03 -9.05
N ASP A 425 1.32 -33.57 -7.91
CA ASP A 425 2.09 -33.54 -6.66
C ASP A 425 3.40 -34.32 -6.81
N LEU A 426 3.36 -35.46 -7.47
CA LEU A 426 4.55 -36.27 -7.78
C LEU A 426 5.58 -35.47 -8.58
N LEU A 427 5.14 -34.78 -9.63
CA LEU A 427 6.01 -34.00 -10.53
C LEU A 427 6.50 -32.69 -9.87
N SER A 428 5.65 -32.01 -9.11
CA SER A 428 5.92 -30.67 -8.56
C SER A 428 6.80 -30.69 -7.31
N VAL A 429 6.57 -31.66 -6.43
CA VAL A 429 7.19 -31.73 -5.09
C VAL A 429 7.93 -33.05 -4.86
N ARG A 430 7.26 -34.17 -5.09
CA ARG A 430 7.74 -35.48 -4.59
C ARG A 430 8.98 -35.99 -5.28
N PHE A 431 9.14 -35.76 -6.59
CA PHE A 431 10.40 -36.11 -7.23
C PHE A 431 11.61 -35.41 -6.64
N LYS A 432 11.49 -34.17 -6.16
CA LYS A 432 12.57 -33.49 -5.49
C LYS A 432 12.89 -34.10 -4.12
N GLU A 433 11.86 -34.57 -3.43
CA GLU A 433 12.02 -35.28 -2.16
C GLU A 433 12.68 -36.64 -2.37
N LEU A 434 12.23 -37.42 -3.36
CA LEU A 434 12.84 -38.69 -3.72
C LEU A 434 14.31 -38.57 -4.20
N LEU A 435 14.62 -37.48 -4.93
CA LEU A 435 16.02 -37.20 -5.34
C LEU A 435 16.96 -36.91 -4.16
N LYS A 436 16.44 -36.47 -3.03
CA LYS A 436 17.22 -36.32 -1.81
C LYS A 436 17.53 -37.70 -1.14
N GLU A 437 16.60 -38.61 -1.25
CA GLU A 437 16.75 -39.97 -0.71
C GLU A 437 17.61 -40.85 -1.62
N GLY A 438 17.46 -40.76 -2.95
CA GLY A 438 18.16 -41.60 -3.90
C GLY A 438 18.14 -41.08 -5.35
N LYS A 439 18.39 -41.97 -6.31
CA LYS A 439 18.37 -41.64 -7.73
C LYS A 439 16.97 -41.94 -8.32
N VAL A 440 16.48 -41.03 -9.16
CA VAL A 440 15.22 -41.20 -9.89
C VAL A 440 15.50 -41.35 -11.37
N TYR A 441 14.98 -42.43 -11.93
CA TYR A 441 15.06 -42.72 -13.37
C TYR A 441 13.64 -42.74 -13.95
N LEU A 442 13.51 -42.08 -15.11
CA LEU A 442 12.23 -41.99 -15.82
C LEU A 442 12.40 -42.66 -17.20
N ASN A 443 11.44 -43.49 -17.62
CA ASN A 443 11.43 -43.96 -18.99
C ASN A 443 10.96 -42.83 -19.95
N ASN A 444 11.14 -43.03 -21.27
CA ASN A 444 10.81 -41.99 -22.25
C ASN A 444 9.32 -41.59 -22.19
N ALA A 445 8.41 -42.56 -22.12
CA ALA A 445 6.97 -42.29 -22.02
C ALA A 445 6.59 -41.50 -20.74
N PHE A 446 7.37 -41.63 -19.65
CA PHE A 446 7.16 -40.82 -18.45
C PHE A 446 7.79 -39.42 -18.57
N LYS A 447 8.93 -39.28 -19.30
CA LYS A 447 9.55 -37.99 -19.59
C LYS A 447 8.69 -37.09 -20.48
N ASP A 448 7.79 -37.69 -21.26
CA ASP A 448 6.82 -36.97 -22.09
C ASP A 448 5.73 -36.27 -21.22
N ILE A 449 5.55 -36.68 -19.96
CA ILE A 449 4.68 -35.98 -19.01
C ILE A 449 5.51 -34.87 -18.34
N ARG A 450 5.30 -33.64 -18.76
CA ARG A 450 6.02 -32.49 -18.25
C ARG A 450 5.19 -31.70 -17.24
N LEU A 451 5.86 -31.23 -16.19
CA LEU A 451 5.37 -30.14 -15.37
C LEU A 451 5.90 -28.84 -15.96
N ILE A 452 5.01 -28.06 -16.56
CA ILE A 452 5.36 -26.81 -17.22
C ILE A 452 5.25 -25.68 -16.21
N LYS A 453 6.36 -24.99 -16.00
CA LYS A 453 6.50 -23.79 -15.17
C LYS A 453 6.80 -22.58 -16.03
N GLY A 454 6.74 -21.40 -15.44
CA GLY A 454 7.00 -20.17 -16.14
C GLY A 454 8.33 -20.13 -16.89
N LYS A 455 9.39 -20.73 -16.32
CA LYS A 455 10.71 -20.84 -16.99
C LYS A 455 10.72 -21.75 -18.23
N ASP A 456 9.74 -22.62 -18.36
CA ASP A 456 9.60 -23.57 -19.49
C ASP A 456 8.68 -22.99 -20.58
N LEU A 457 8.02 -21.85 -20.30
CA LEU A 457 7.20 -21.13 -21.25
C LEU A 457 8.08 -20.21 -22.09
N GLU A 458 8.06 -20.40 -23.38
CA GLU A 458 8.69 -19.52 -24.36
C GLU A 458 7.59 -18.70 -25.04
N TYR A 459 7.82 -17.41 -25.19
CA TYR A 459 6.91 -16.53 -25.92
C TYR A 459 7.60 -15.82 -27.06
N SER A 460 6.81 -15.42 -28.05
CA SER A 460 7.32 -14.72 -29.24
C SER A 460 6.33 -13.65 -29.70
N PHE A 461 6.87 -12.63 -30.37
CA PHE A 461 6.09 -11.69 -31.14
C PHE A 461 6.38 -11.86 -32.61
N ILE A 462 5.33 -11.95 -33.42
CA ILE A 462 5.43 -12.04 -34.88
C ILE A 462 4.91 -10.72 -35.43
N GLU A 463 5.78 -9.95 -36.12
CA GLU A 463 5.41 -8.68 -36.74
C GLU A 463 4.74 -8.95 -38.10
N GLU A 464 3.57 -8.34 -38.32
CA GLU A 464 2.85 -8.32 -39.59
C GLU A 464 2.38 -6.88 -39.90
N GLU A 465 1.79 -6.65 -41.07
CA GLU A 465 1.41 -5.31 -41.54
C GLU A 465 0.47 -4.57 -40.56
N ASP A 466 -0.39 -5.29 -39.84
CA ASP A 466 -1.41 -4.74 -38.95
C ASP A 466 -0.98 -4.67 -37.45
N GLY A 467 0.25 -5.08 -37.12
CA GLY A 467 0.74 -5.07 -35.72
C GLY A 467 1.51 -6.33 -35.33
N TYR A 468 1.41 -6.72 -34.09
CA TYR A 468 2.16 -7.85 -33.53
C TYR A 468 1.22 -8.94 -33.06
N TYR A 469 1.54 -10.21 -33.34
CA TYR A 469 0.87 -11.38 -32.75
C TYR A 469 1.69 -11.90 -31.59
N PHE A 470 1.06 -12.05 -30.45
CA PHE A 470 1.68 -12.68 -29.27
C PHE A 470 1.40 -14.17 -29.27
N LYS A 471 2.45 -14.99 -29.22
CA LYS A 471 2.35 -16.46 -29.16
C LYS A 471 3.12 -17.00 -27.96
N VAL A 472 2.58 -18.05 -27.35
CA VAL A 472 3.26 -18.84 -26.32
C VAL A 472 3.50 -20.22 -26.88
N LYS A 473 4.73 -20.73 -26.76
CA LYS A 473 5.10 -22.06 -27.22
C LYS A 473 4.32 -23.13 -26.46
N ASP A 474 3.96 -24.19 -27.16
CA ASP A 474 3.25 -25.35 -26.63
C ASP A 474 1.80 -25.12 -26.14
N PHE A 475 1.29 -23.89 -26.23
CA PHE A 475 -0.08 -23.54 -25.84
C PHE A 475 -0.70 -22.54 -26.81
N THR A 476 -2.01 -22.65 -27.00
CA THR A 476 -2.78 -21.57 -27.64
C THR A 476 -3.23 -20.56 -26.59
N ILE A 477 -3.37 -19.30 -26.99
CA ILE A 477 -3.91 -18.24 -26.13
C ILE A 477 -5.33 -18.63 -25.63
N LYS A 478 -6.15 -19.27 -26.48
CA LYS A 478 -7.46 -19.79 -26.09
C LYS A 478 -7.38 -20.80 -24.95
N GLU A 479 -6.39 -21.69 -24.97
CA GLU A 479 -6.19 -22.69 -23.93
C GLU A 479 -5.78 -22.02 -22.62
N LEU A 480 -4.84 -21.06 -22.67
CA LEU A 480 -4.42 -20.31 -21.50
C LEU A 480 -5.56 -19.47 -20.89
N ASN A 481 -6.36 -18.80 -21.73
CA ASN A 481 -7.54 -18.06 -21.24
C ASN A 481 -8.63 -18.96 -20.65
N PHE A 482 -8.82 -20.18 -21.20
CA PHE A 482 -9.70 -21.16 -20.60
C PHE A 482 -9.22 -21.56 -19.19
N VAL A 483 -7.91 -21.70 -19.01
CA VAL A 483 -7.29 -21.98 -17.70
C VAL A 483 -7.49 -20.84 -16.72
N LEU A 484 -7.37 -19.58 -17.16
CA LEU A 484 -7.61 -18.40 -16.34
C LEU A 484 -9.04 -18.45 -15.77
N ASN A 485 -10.03 -18.71 -16.61
CA ASN A 485 -11.42 -18.83 -16.18
C ASN A 485 -11.68 -20.03 -15.24
N GLN A 486 -10.82 -21.06 -15.28
CA GLN A 486 -10.88 -22.22 -14.37
C GLN A 486 -10.16 -21.99 -13.03
N MET A 487 -9.26 -21.00 -12.95
CA MET A 487 -8.53 -20.69 -11.72
C MET A 487 -9.44 -20.24 -10.55
N GLU A 488 -10.63 -19.71 -10.84
CA GLU A 488 -11.64 -19.39 -9.83
C GLU A 488 -12.00 -20.61 -8.95
N ASN A 489 -11.80 -21.85 -9.47
CA ASN A 489 -12.04 -23.10 -8.78
C ASN A 489 -10.89 -23.58 -7.88
N LYS A 490 -9.84 -22.75 -7.64
CA LYS A 490 -8.70 -23.03 -6.74
C LYS A 490 -7.90 -24.30 -7.07
N LYS A 491 -7.91 -24.80 -8.31
CA LYS A 491 -7.04 -25.90 -8.73
C LYS A 491 -5.59 -25.45 -8.80
N GLY A 492 -4.66 -26.28 -8.32
CA GLY A 492 -3.23 -26.00 -8.32
C GLY A 492 -2.54 -26.24 -9.67
N PHE A 493 -3.22 -26.83 -10.63
CA PHE A 493 -2.70 -27.18 -11.95
C PHE A 493 -3.80 -27.28 -13.01
N TYR A 494 -3.38 -27.26 -14.27
CA TYR A 494 -4.22 -27.59 -15.41
C TYR A 494 -3.57 -28.70 -16.25
N LYS A 495 -4.32 -29.77 -16.57
CA LYS A 495 -3.87 -30.84 -17.45
C LYS A 495 -4.16 -30.45 -18.90
N THR A 496 -3.10 -30.34 -19.70
CA THR A 496 -3.19 -29.94 -21.10
C THR A 496 -3.70 -31.09 -22.00
N LYS A 497 -4.11 -30.77 -23.20
CA LYS A 497 -4.50 -31.79 -24.21
C LYS A 497 -3.39 -32.79 -24.54
N ASN A 498 -2.14 -32.39 -24.35
CA ASN A 498 -0.95 -33.24 -24.58
C ASN A 498 -0.53 -34.02 -23.31
N ASN A 499 -1.41 -34.15 -22.31
CA ASN A 499 -1.14 -34.81 -21.04
C ASN A 499 0.02 -34.19 -20.21
N ASN A 500 0.35 -32.92 -20.45
CA ASN A 500 1.28 -32.14 -19.59
C ASN A 500 0.51 -31.44 -18.47
N TYR A 501 1.21 -31.04 -17.43
CA TYR A 501 0.63 -30.34 -16.29
C TYR A 501 1.18 -28.92 -16.23
N LEU A 502 0.33 -27.91 -16.38
CA LEU A 502 0.68 -26.52 -16.21
C LEU A 502 0.57 -26.17 -14.72
N ASP A 503 1.65 -25.68 -14.13
CA ASP A 503 1.70 -25.33 -12.70
C ASP A 503 1.04 -23.97 -12.44
N LEU A 504 -0.20 -23.98 -11.96
CA LEU A 504 -0.96 -22.78 -11.64
C LEU A 504 -0.57 -22.14 -10.29
N LYS A 505 0.41 -22.72 -9.58
CA LYS A 505 1.05 -22.09 -8.41
C LYS A 505 2.31 -21.32 -8.79
N ASP A 506 2.79 -21.50 -10.00
CA ASP A 506 3.95 -20.77 -10.52
C ASP A 506 3.59 -19.31 -10.80
N LYS A 507 4.34 -18.39 -10.17
CA LYS A 507 4.07 -16.94 -10.26
C LYS A 507 4.15 -16.42 -11.69
N THR A 508 5.04 -16.96 -12.51
CA THR A 508 5.23 -16.54 -13.90
C THR A 508 4.06 -17.00 -14.77
N VAL A 509 3.58 -18.23 -14.57
CA VAL A 509 2.38 -18.72 -15.26
C VAL A 509 1.17 -17.85 -14.95
N ILE A 510 0.92 -17.60 -13.64
CA ILE A 510 -0.17 -16.71 -13.20
C ILE A 510 -0.03 -15.33 -13.84
N ARG A 511 1.19 -14.81 -13.89
CA ARG A 511 1.46 -13.49 -14.47
C ARG A 511 1.15 -13.42 -15.96
N ILE A 512 1.53 -14.44 -16.74
CA ILE A 512 1.19 -14.51 -18.18
C ILE A 512 -0.33 -14.54 -18.37
N LEU A 513 -1.03 -15.35 -17.57
CA LEU A 513 -2.50 -15.40 -17.60
C LEU A 513 -3.14 -14.05 -17.27
N ASN A 514 -2.65 -13.39 -16.22
CA ASN A 514 -3.13 -12.06 -15.83
C ASN A 514 -2.81 -10.97 -16.87
N ILE A 515 -1.68 -11.07 -17.56
CA ILE A 515 -1.33 -10.15 -18.67
C ILE A 515 -2.33 -10.33 -19.82
N LEU A 516 -2.61 -11.57 -20.22
CA LEU A 516 -3.58 -11.86 -21.29
C LEU A 516 -4.97 -11.32 -20.94
N ASP A 517 -5.45 -11.56 -19.71
CA ASP A 517 -6.71 -11.01 -19.23
C ASP A 517 -6.70 -9.47 -19.20
N SER A 518 -5.64 -8.90 -18.70
CA SER A 518 -5.51 -7.44 -18.57
C SER A 518 -5.54 -6.71 -19.91
N LEU A 519 -5.07 -7.35 -20.97
CA LEU A 519 -5.01 -6.80 -22.33
C LEU A 519 -6.17 -7.24 -23.22
N ASP A 520 -7.11 -8.02 -22.69
CA ASP A 520 -8.22 -8.64 -23.42
C ASP A 520 -7.76 -9.47 -24.63
N ILE A 521 -6.60 -10.15 -24.51
CA ILE A 521 -6.07 -11.04 -25.53
C ILE A 521 -6.69 -12.41 -25.36
N SER A 522 -7.64 -12.74 -26.23
CA SER A 522 -8.44 -13.97 -26.13
C SER A 522 -8.13 -15.03 -27.19
N ASP A 523 -7.39 -14.68 -28.24
CA ASP A 523 -7.09 -15.55 -29.39
C ASP A 523 -5.67 -15.31 -29.91
N ASP A 524 -5.06 -16.33 -30.51
CA ASP A 524 -3.77 -16.28 -31.20
C ASP A 524 -3.75 -15.36 -32.43
N ASN A 525 -4.94 -15.03 -32.96
CA ASN A 525 -5.11 -14.20 -34.16
C ASN A 525 -5.39 -12.72 -33.83
N ILE A 526 -5.31 -12.31 -32.57
CA ILE A 526 -5.50 -10.91 -32.20
C ILE A 526 -4.18 -10.16 -32.33
N THR A 527 -4.19 -9.13 -33.16
CA THR A 527 -3.07 -8.18 -33.26
C THR A 527 -3.03 -7.25 -32.08
N ILE A 528 -1.85 -7.02 -31.57
CA ILE A 528 -1.58 -6.04 -30.51
C ILE A 528 -0.72 -4.89 -31.07
N ASP A 529 -0.98 -3.70 -30.59
CA ASP A 529 -0.15 -2.54 -30.91
C ASP A 529 1.21 -2.59 -30.21
N LYS A 530 2.12 -1.71 -30.63
CA LYS A 530 3.48 -1.62 -30.09
C LYS A 530 3.51 -1.39 -28.59
N ASN A 531 2.60 -0.59 -28.04
CA ASN A 531 2.57 -0.28 -26.61
C ASN A 531 2.18 -1.49 -25.78
N LYS A 532 1.18 -2.28 -26.24
CA LYS A 532 0.81 -3.55 -25.61
C LYS A 532 1.94 -4.58 -25.68
N MET A 533 2.62 -4.65 -26.83
CA MET A 533 3.80 -5.51 -26.98
C MET A 533 4.89 -5.15 -25.95
N LEU A 534 5.20 -3.85 -25.81
CA LEU A 534 6.16 -3.37 -24.81
C LEU A 534 5.72 -3.71 -23.39
N TYR A 535 4.45 -3.53 -23.07
CA TYR A 535 3.91 -3.90 -21.75
C TYR A 535 4.13 -5.39 -21.45
N ILE A 536 3.82 -6.28 -22.39
CA ILE A 536 4.03 -7.73 -22.23
C ILE A 536 5.52 -8.02 -22.01
N ASN A 537 6.38 -7.47 -22.86
CA ASN A 537 7.82 -7.69 -22.79
C ASN A 537 8.40 -7.25 -21.45
N GLU A 538 8.15 -6.01 -21.03
CA GLU A 538 8.63 -5.50 -19.73
C GLU A 538 8.04 -6.28 -18.54
N SER A 539 6.79 -6.71 -18.64
CA SER A 539 6.15 -7.52 -17.61
C SER A 539 6.77 -8.91 -17.47
N LEU A 540 7.37 -9.48 -18.52
CA LEU A 540 7.94 -10.84 -18.56
C LEU A 540 9.47 -10.88 -18.47
N LYS A 541 10.18 -9.80 -18.77
CA LYS A 541 11.63 -9.69 -18.92
C LYS A 541 12.45 -10.26 -17.75
N ASN A 542 11.98 -10.10 -16.51
CA ASN A 542 12.70 -10.51 -15.31
C ASN A 542 12.21 -11.85 -14.72
N GLN A 543 11.43 -12.65 -15.47
CA GLN A 543 10.76 -13.84 -14.93
C GLN A 543 11.39 -15.17 -15.37
N GLY A 544 12.52 -15.13 -16.08
CA GLY A 544 13.21 -16.33 -16.56
C GLY A 544 12.48 -17.09 -17.68
N THR A 545 11.51 -16.44 -18.33
CA THR A 545 10.88 -16.95 -19.55
C THR A 545 11.85 -16.81 -20.73
N ALA A 546 11.99 -17.84 -21.54
CA ALA A 546 12.79 -17.78 -22.74
C ALA A 546 12.04 -17.03 -23.86
N PHE A 547 12.76 -16.17 -24.56
CA PHE A 547 12.23 -15.42 -25.69
C PHE A 547 12.69 -16.11 -27.01
N ASP A 548 11.77 -16.56 -27.85
CA ASP A 548 12.11 -17.42 -28.97
C ASP A 548 12.30 -16.66 -30.32
N LYS A 549 11.44 -15.71 -30.69
CA LYS A 549 11.58 -14.94 -31.95
C LYS A 549 10.78 -13.63 -31.93
N GLY A 550 11.18 -12.67 -32.77
CA GLY A 550 10.69 -11.28 -32.79
C GLY A 550 11.73 -10.33 -32.18
N GLU A 551 12.99 -10.79 -32.23
CA GLU A 551 14.08 -10.25 -31.42
C GLU A 551 14.59 -8.89 -31.87
N GLU A 552 14.49 -8.53 -33.16
CA GLU A 552 15.18 -7.32 -33.67
C GLU A 552 14.54 -6.06 -33.10
N THR A 553 13.23 -5.91 -33.24
CA THR A 553 12.51 -4.71 -32.74
C THR A 553 12.59 -4.57 -31.24
N ILE A 554 12.49 -5.68 -30.49
CA ILE A 554 12.59 -5.65 -29.01
C ILE A 554 14.04 -5.46 -28.57
N LYS A 555 15.01 -6.11 -29.22
CA LYS A 555 16.44 -5.90 -28.95
C LYS A 555 16.88 -4.48 -29.27
N GLU A 556 16.37 -3.87 -30.33
CA GLU A 556 16.60 -2.46 -30.63
C GLU A 556 16.00 -1.55 -29.56
N LEU A 557 14.77 -1.83 -29.10
CA LEU A 557 14.12 -1.10 -28.02
C LEU A 557 14.89 -1.25 -26.70
N ASP A 558 15.27 -2.47 -26.33
CA ASP A 558 16.04 -2.74 -25.10
C ASP A 558 17.46 -2.15 -25.15
N LYS A 559 18.12 -2.22 -26.30
CA LYS A 559 19.45 -1.60 -26.49
C LYS A 559 19.34 -0.08 -26.44
N GLY A 560 18.32 0.51 -27.09
CA GLY A 560 18.08 1.95 -27.07
C GLY A 560 17.75 2.47 -25.70
N LEU A 561 16.87 1.79 -24.95
CA LEU A 561 16.52 2.17 -23.58
C LEU A 561 17.67 1.96 -22.58
N SER A 562 18.57 0.98 -22.83
CA SER A 562 19.67 0.60 -21.91
C SER A 562 21.00 1.27 -22.26
N ASN A 563 21.35 1.42 -23.54
CA ASN A 563 22.59 1.99 -24.03
C ASN A 563 22.31 3.29 -24.81
N ARG A 564 22.26 4.40 -24.10
CA ARG A 564 22.03 5.72 -24.68
C ARG A 564 23.19 6.12 -25.58
N GLN A 565 22.94 6.32 -26.89
CA GLN A 565 23.93 6.86 -27.79
C GLN A 565 24.22 8.32 -27.41
N GLN A 566 25.49 8.66 -27.23
CA GLN A 566 25.90 10.05 -27.09
C GLN A 566 25.74 10.76 -28.42
N ARG A 567 24.92 11.84 -28.40
CA ARG A 567 24.74 12.72 -29.55
C ARG A 567 25.37 14.07 -29.23
N GLU A 568 25.90 14.68 -30.29
CA GLU A 568 26.39 16.05 -30.15
C GLU A 568 25.22 17.02 -29.99
N VAL A 569 25.37 17.93 -29.04
CA VAL A 569 24.41 19.00 -28.84
C VAL A 569 24.51 19.97 -30.03
N PRO A 570 23.39 20.43 -30.61
CA PRO A 570 23.44 21.34 -31.76
C PRO A 570 24.28 22.61 -31.50
N ASP A 571 25.15 22.94 -32.41
CA ASP A 571 26.01 24.14 -32.30
C ASP A 571 25.21 25.46 -32.32
N ASP A 572 24.00 25.44 -32.92
CA ASP A 572 23.05 26.55 -32.95
C ASP A 572 22.37 26.83 -31.58
N LEU A 573 22.64 26.02 -30.57
CA LEU A 573 22.10 26.25 -29.23
C LEU A 573 22.90 27.34 -28.51
N ASN A 574 22.30 28.46 -28.23
CA ASN A 574 22.92 29.58 -27.51
C ASN A 574 23.10 29.33 -26.00
N ALA A 575 23.52 28.11 -25.61
CA ALA A 575 23.79 27.74 -24.25
C ALA A 575 24.68 26.48 -24.17
N LYS A 576 25.40 26.34 -23.05
CA LYS A 576 26.14 25.11 -22.75
C LYS A 576 25.29 24.25 -21.80
N LEU A 577 24.91 23.07 -22.23
CA LEU A 577 24.20 22.14 -21.37
C LEU A 577 25.13 21.57 -20.29
N ARG A 578 24.60 21.38 -19.08
CA ARG A 578 25.28 20.66 -18.00
C ARG A 578 25.26 19.14 -18.31
N ASN A 579 26.15 18.38 -17.69
CA ASN A 579 26.28 16.93 -17.97
C ASN A 579 24.95 16.18 -17.89
N TYR A 580 24.19 16.38 -16.82
CA TYR A 580 22.89 15.76 -16.66
C TYR A 580 21.86 16.26 -17.70
N GLN A 581 21.97 17.48 -18.19
CA GLN A 581 21.09 18.00 -19.27
C GLN A 581 21.44 17.36 -20.62
N VAL A 582 22.72 17.07 -20.85
CA VAL A 582 23.17 16.29 -22.03
C VAL A 582 22.62 14.86 -21.96
N GLU A 583 22.62 14.24 -20.78
CA GLU A 583 21.98 12.93 -20.60
C GLU A 583 20.49 12.97 -20.89
N GLY A 584 19.78 14.01 -20.44
CA GLY A 584 18.37 14.24 -20.73
C GLY A 584 18.11 14.47 -22.21
N PHE A 585 18.95 15.25 -22.86
CA PHE A 585 18.93 15.46 -24.30
C PHE A 585 19.11 14.15 -25.09
N ASN A 586 20.09 13.31 -24.69
CA ASN A 586 20.31 12.01 -25.30
C ASN A 586 19.11 11.08 -25.10
N TRP A 587 18.54 11.03 -23.89
CA TRP A 587 17.35 10.24 -23.59
C TRP A 587 16.13 10.69 -24.42
N LEU A 588 15.89 12.00 -24.57
CA LEU A 588 14.80 12.52 -25.41
C LEU A 588 14.97 12.08 -26.89
N ASN A 589 16.19 12.14 -27.38
CA ASN A 589 16.48 11.70 -28.74
C ASN A 589 16.26 10.18 -28.91
N GLU A 590 16.57 9.39 -27.89
CA GLU A 590 16.35 7.95 -27.93
C GLU A 590 14.87 7.60 -27.90
N ILE A 591 14.08 8.23 -26.99
CA ILE A 591 12.61 8.12 -26.97
C ILE A 591 11.99 8.45 -28.33
N ALA A 592 12.48 9.52 -28.98
CA ALA A 592 12.01 9.94 -30.28
C ALA A 592 12.35 8.93 -31.38
N ASN A 593 13.59 8.39 -31.42
CA ASN A 593 14.02 7.38 -32.36
C ASN A 593 13.19 6.10 -32.24
N LEU A 594 12.96 5.69 -31.01
CA LEU A 594 12.15 4.49 -30.71
C LEU A 594 10.66 4.72 -30.98
N LYS A 595 10.25 5.96 -31.27
CA LYS A 595 8.84 6.37 -31.43
C LYS A 595 7.98 5.91 -30.25
N VAL A 596 8.49 6.05 -29.04
CA VAL A 596 7.78 5.82 -27.79
C VAL A 596 7.58 7.14 -27.05
N GLY A 597 6.68 7.15 -26.06
CA GLY A 597 6.47 8.32 -25.25
C GLY A 597 7.37 8.33 -24.00
N GLY A 598 7.57 9.52 -23.42
CA GLY A 598 8.37 9.63 -22.21
C GLY A 598 7.98 10.81 -21.32
N ILE A 599 8.34 10.70 -20.04
CA ILE A 599 8.13 11.75 -19.01
C ILE A 599 9.51 12.26 -18.55
N LEU A 600 9.80 13.51 -18.86
CA LEU A 600 10.95 14.19 -18.27
C LEU A 600 10.51 14.77 -16.93
N ALA A 601 10.83 14.04 -15.87
CA ALA A 601 10.35 14.25 -14.51
C ALA A 601 11.40 14.89 -13.59
N ASP A 602 12.41 15.54 -14.16
CA ASP A 602 13.44 16.26 -13.42
C ASP A 602 12.85 17.25 -12.42
N GLU A 603 13.46 17.37 -11.26
CA GLU A 603 13.05 18.32 -10.23
C GLU A 603 12.98 19.74 -10.81
N MET A 604 12.10 20.59 -10.28
CA MET A 604 11.96 21.95 -10.77
C MET A 604 13.27 22.74 -10.66
N GLY A 605 13.58 23.54 -11.67
CA GLY A 605 14.81 24.32 -11.71
C GLY A 605 16.01 23.60 -12.36
N LEU A 606 15.91 22.32 -12.72
CA LEU A 606 16.96 21.57 -13.43
C LEU A 606 16.99 21.84 -14.95
N GLY A 607 16.14 22.74 -15.46
CA GLY A 607 16.21 23.17 -16.85
C GLY A 607 15.55 22.18 -17.82
N LYS A 608 14.36 21.66 -17.52
CA LYS A 608 13.57 20.84 -18.45
C LYS A 608 13.34 21.57 -19.79
N THR A 609 13.02 22.86 -19.75
CA THR A 609 12.74 23.65 -20.94
C THR A 609 13.93 23.71 -21.89
N ILE A 610 15.15 23.95 -21.39
CA ILE A 610 16.34 24.03 -22.25
C ILE A 610 16.70 22.64 -22.84
N GLN A 611 16.44 21.55 -22.11
CA GLN A 611 16.65 20.19 -22.62
C GLN A 611 15.70 19.91 -23.80
N ILE A 612 14.42 20.32 -23.68
CA ILE A 612 13.45 20.21 -24.78
C ILE A 612 13.80 21.13 -25.95
N ILE A 613 14.23 22.37 -25.69
CA ILE A 613 14.65 23.30 -26.76
C ILE A 613 15.84 22.73 -27.53
N ALA A 614 16.86 22.20 -26.83
CA ALA A 614 18.00 21.55 -27.43
C ALA A 614 17.57 20.31 -28.25
N PHE A 615 16.66 19.50 -27.71
CA PHE A 615 16.09 18.35 -28.41
C PHE A 615 15.36 18.80 -29.70
N LEU A 616 14.45 19.76 -29.62
CA LEU A 616 13.68 20.25 -30.76
C LEU A 616 14.62 20.87 -31.82
N LEU A 617 15.65 21.59 -31.39
CA LEU A 617 16.68 22.15 -32.29
C LEU A 617 17.46 21.05 -33.04
N SER A 618 17.70 19.88 -32.38
CA SER A 618 18.34 18.72 -33.04
C SER A 618 17.44 18.01 -34.04
N GLN A 619 16.10 18.29 -34.01
CA GLN A 619 15.10 17.64 -34.87
C GLN A 619 14.70 18.54 -36.04
N LYS A 620 15.68 19.16 -36.75
CA LYS A 620 15.43 20.07 -37.86
C LYS A 620 14.48 19.46 -38.93
N GLY A 621 13.52 20.24 -39.38
CA GLY A 621 12.53 19.81 -40.38
C GLY A 621 11.34 19.04 -39.85
N LYS A 622 11.28 18.77 -38.52
CA LYS A 622 10.15 18.13 -37.82
C LYS A 622 9.16 19.18 -37.32
N LYS A 623 7.87 18.84 -37.36
CA LYS A 623 6.79 19.68 -36.83
C LYS A 623 6.45 19.33 -35.40
N SER A 624 6.49 20.32 -34.53
CA SER A 624 6.31 20.12 -33.09
C SER A 624 5.23 21.03 -32.51
N ILE A 625 4.53 20.52 -31.47
CA ILE A 625 3.61 21.35 -30.69
C ILE A 625 3.98 21.24 -29.21
N VAL A 626 4.06 22.40 -28.53
CA VAL A 626 4.23 22.53 -27.09
C VAL A 626 2.95 23.08 -26.49
N ILE A 627 2.35 22.34 -25.57
CA ILE A 627 1.13 22.72 -24.87
C ILE A 627 1.50 23.05 -23.42
N THR A 628 1.26 24.28 -23.02
CA THR A 628 1.71 24.81 -21.74
C THR A 628 0.60 25.54 -20.99
N PRO A 629 0.66 25.71 -19.66
CA PRO A 629 -0.20 26.63 -18.93
C PRO A 629 -0.12 28.05 -19.49
N THR A 630 -1.23 28.79 -19.44
CA THR A 630 -1.33 30.18 -19.96
C THR A 630 -0.25 31.11 -19.39
N SER A 631 0.13 30.88 -18.14
CA SER A 631 1.16 31.67 -17.44
C SER A 631 2.58 31.46 -17.97
N LEU A 632 2.85 30.33 -18.66
CA LEU A 632 4.19 29.95 -19.11
C LEU A 632 4.40 30.19 -20.61
N ILE A 633 3.35 30.55 -21.36
CA ILE A 633 3.41 30.62 -22.83
C ILE A 633 4.45 31.65 -23.31
N TYR A 634 4.54 32.81 -22.67
CA TYR A 634 5.53 33.83 -23.02
C TYR A 634 6.94 33.45 -22.52
N ASN A 635 7.05 32.74 -21.43
CA ASN A 635 8.35 32.21 -20.97
C ASN A 635 8.94 31.26 -22.01
N TRP A 636 8.12 30.36 -22.58
CA TRP A 636 8.54 29.46 -23.66
C TRP A 636 9.04 30.25 -24.88
N ARG A 637 8.29 31.28 -25.27
CA ARG A 637 8.72 32.19 -26.37
C ARG A 637 10.09 32.79 -26.08
N ASP A 638 10.24 33.38 -24.89
CA ASP A 638 11.46 34.10 -24.54
C ASP A 638 12.66 33.16 -24.39
N GLU A 639 12.45 31.94 -23.92
CA GLU A 639 13.48 30.89 -23.87
C GLU A 639 13.85 30.36 -25.27
N PHE A 640 12.90 30.16 -26.18
CA PHE A 640 13.20 29.84 -27.58
C PHE A 640 14.01 30.94 -28.24
N ASN A 641 13.57 32.19 -28.09
CA ASN A 641 14.30 33.33 -28.65
C ASN A 641 15.73 33.45 -28.10
N LYS A 642 15.93 33.10 -26.85
CA LYS A 642 17.23 33.15 -26.17
C LYS A 642 18.15 32.01 -26.57
N PHE A 643 17.64 30.78 -26.60
CA PHE A 643 18.47 29.59 -26.71
C PHE A 643 18.50 28.98 -28.11
N ALA A 644 17.43 29.13 -28.90
CA ALA A 644 17.31 28.57 -30.25
C ALA A 644 16.63 29.55 -31.23
N PRO A 645 17.20 30.73 -31.47
CA PRO A 645 16.60 31.75 -32.36
C PRO A 645 16.46 31.29 -33.81
N SER A 646 17.14 30.24 -34.22
CA SER A 646 17.05 29.65 -35.56
C SER A 646 15.74 28.88 -35.81
N LEU A 647 15.01 28.46 -34.74
CA LEU A 647 13.71 27.81 -34.89
C LEU A 647 12.60 28.83 -35.14
N LYS A 648 11.75 28.55 -36.12
CA LYS A 648 10.52 29.34 -36.36
C LYS A 648 9.44 28.90 -35.35
N VAL A 649 9.26 29.72 -34.32
CA VAL A 649 8.31 29.43 -33.24
C VAL A 649 7.06 30.29 -33.38
N GLY A 650 5.90 29.63 -33.41
CA GLY A 650 4.58 30.27 -33.47
C GLY A 650 3.86 30.23 -32.13
N ILE A 651 3.51 31.38 -31.58
CA ILE A 651 2.70 31.51 -30.36
C ILE A 651 1.24 31.65 -30.74
N ILE A 652 0.44 30.59 -30.54
CA ILE A 652 -1.00 30.60 -30.77
C ILE A 652 -1.69 30.92 -29.46
N HIS A 653 -1.90 32.24 -29.21
CA HIS A 653 -2.51 32.75 -28.00
C HIS A 653 -3.21 34.09 -28.28
N GLY A 654 -4.13 34.52 -27.39
CA GLY A 654 -4.87 35.76 -27.49
C GLY A 654 -6.31 35.56 -27.98
N ASP A 655 -6.89 36.57 -28.58
CA ASP A 655 -8.24 36.55 -29.16
C ASP A 655 -8.32 35.66 -30.43
N LYS A 656 -9.54 35.32 -30.85
CA LYS A 656 -9.74 34.40 -31.96
C LYS A 656 -9.14 34.92 -33.28
N LYS A 657 -9.22 36.25 -33.53
CA LYS A 657 -8.69 36.85 -34.75
C LYS A 657 -7.14 36.73 -34.80
N SER A 658 -6.49 37.11 -33.71
CA SER A 658 -5.03 37.00 -33.60
C SER A 658 -4.54 35.54 -33.77
N ARG A 659 -5.26 34.57 -33.20
CA ARG A 659 -4.91 33.17 -33.36
C ARG A 659 -5.10 32.68 -34.80
N SER A 660 -6.21 33.05 -35.46
CA SER A 660 -6.46 32.66 -36.86
C SER A 660 -5.34 33.12 -37.80
N VAL A 661 -4.84 34.35 -37.64
CA VAL A 661 -3.72 34.88 -38.42
C VAL A 661 -2.43 34.10 -38.18
N MET A 662 -2.20 33.65 -36.96
CA MET A 662 -1.04 32.84 -36.62
C MET A 662 -1.15 31.40 -37.14
N MET A 663 -2.36 30.85 -37.17
CA MET A 663 -2.64 29.50 -37.66
C MET A 663 -2.43 29.34 -39.18
N GLU A 664 -2.47 30.43 -39.93
CA GLU A 664 -2.18 30.45 -41.38
C GLU A 664 -0.69 30.39 -41.69
N LYS A 665 0.20 30.62 -40.73
CA LYS A 665 1.65 30.60 -40.91
C LYS A 665 2.25 29.25 -40.64
N GLU A 666 3.36 28.96 -41.29
CA GLU A 666 4.13 27.74 -41.01
C GLU A 666 5.20 27.97 -39.95
N PHE A 667 5.25 27.07 -38.97
CA PHE A 667 6.20 27.09 -37.88
C PHE A 667 6.84 25.71 -37.72
N ASP A 668 8.07 25.66 -37.23
CA ASP A 668 8.73 24.44 -36.77
C ASP A 668 8.15 23.98 -35.46
N VAL A 669 7.88 24.95 -34.55
CA VAL A 669 7.32 24.70 -33.25
C VAL A 669 6.09 25.61 -33.01
N ILE A 670 4.96 25.04 -32.69
CA ILE A 670 3.77 25.75 -32.23
C ILE A 670 3.72 25.68 -30.69
N VAL A 671 3.57 26.84 -30.03
CA VAL A 671 3.33 26.92 -28.59
C VAL A 671 1.90 27.41 -28.35
N THR A 672 1.12 26.65 -27.58
CA THR A 672 -0.26 26.99 -27.27
C THR A 672 -0.63 26.56 -25.83
N THR A 673 -1.86 26.78 -25.40
CA THR A 673 -2.30 26.46 -24.04
C THR A 673 -3.35 25.36 -24.02
N TYR A 674 -3.46 24.66 -22.89
CA TYR A 674 -4.44 23.57 -22.65
C TYR A 674 -5.89 24.01 -22.98
N GLY A 675 -6.28 25.24 -22.60
CA GLY A 675 -7.62 25.77 -22.86
C GLY A 675 -7.89 26.08 -24.33
N LEU A 676 -6.85 26.53 -25.07
CA LEU A 676 -6.98 26.90 -26.48
C LEU A 676 -7.02 25.67 -27.39
N ILE A 677 -6.41 24.56 -27.02
CA ILE A 677 -6.53 23.29 -27.75
C ILE A 677 -8.01 22.91 -27.93
N LYS A 678 -8.80 23.02 -26.85
CA LYS A 678 -10.25 22.77 -26.94
C LYS A 678 -10.96 23.75 -27.87
N ASN A 679 -10.63 25.04 -27.75
CA ASN A 679 -11.33 26.09 -28.50
C ASN A 679 -11.03 26.05 -30.00
N ASP A 680 -9.83 25.61 -30.35
CA ASP A 680 -9.32 25.58 -31.72
C ASP A 680 -9.09 24.14 -32.20
N TYR A 681 -9.83 23.17 -31.66
CA TYR A 681 -9.62 21.74 -31.90
C TYR A 681 -9.69 21.35 -33.38
N GLU A 682 -10.63 21.94 -34.14
CA GLU A 682 -10.78 21.64 -35.58
C GLU A 682 -9.49 21.96 -36.38
N TYR A 683 -8.74 22.97 -35.97
CA TYR A 683 -7.43 23.25 -36.55
C TYR A 683 -6.39 22.18 -36.24
N TYR A 684 -6.33 21.74 -34.98
CA TYR A 684 -5.32 20.77 -34.53
C TYR A 684 -5.63 19.33 -34.94
N LYS A 685 -6.90 18.97 -35.09
CA LYS A 685 -7.37 17.62 -35.43
C LYS A 685 -6.86 17.17 -36.80
N GLU A 686 -6.73 18.10 -37.76
CA GLU A 686 -6.28 17.83 -39.13
C GLU A 686 -4.75 17.84 -39.29
N LYS A 687 -4.02 18.29 -38.25
CA LYS A 687 -2.57 18.38 -38.28
C LYS A 687 -1.94 17.13 -37.67
N GLU A 688 -0.86 16.71 -38.29
CA GLU A 688 0.01 15.65 -37.74
C GLU A 688 1.32 16.28 -37.29
N PHE A 689 1.74 15.95 -36.08
CA PHE A 689 2.99 16.45 -35.53
C PHE A 689 3.98 15.28 -35.35
N ASP A 690 5.27 15.56 -35.50
CA ASP A 690 6.28 14.59 -35.13
C ASP A 690 6.36 14.50 -33.60
N PHE A 691 6.30 15.67 -32.92
CA PHE A 691 6.41 15.74 -31.47
C PHE A 691 5.26 16.55 -30.85
N CYS A 692 4.59 15.97 -29.86
CA CYS A 692 3.65 16.68 -29.01
C CYS A 692 4.16 16.69 -27.58
N ILE A 693 4.52 17.88 -27.09
CA ILE A 693 5.10 18.08 -25.78
C ILE A 693 4.07 18.80 -24.90
N ILE A 694 3.82 18.27 -23.72
CA ILE A 694 3.00 18.96 -22.71
C ILE A 694 3.88 19.40 -21.54
N ASP A 695 3.74 20.66 -21.15
CA ASP A 695 4.42 21.22 -19.99
C ASP A 695 3.47 21.28 -18.80
N GLU A 696 4.00 21.03 -17.59
CA GLU A 696 3.24 20.86 -16.37
C GLU A 696 2.12 19.80 -16.56
N ALA A 697 2.53 18.57 -16.83
CA ALA A 697 1.65 17.46 -17.24
C ALA A 697 0.54 17.15 -16.23
N GLN A 698 0.64 17.61 -14.97
CA GLN A 698 -0.45 17.53 -14.00
C GLN A 698 -1.74 18.24 -14.45
N ASN A 699 -1.69 19.08 -15.49
CA ASN A 699 -2.90 19.67 -16.08
C ASN A 699 -3.79 18.65 -16.79
N ILE A 700 -3.28 17.47 -17.14
CA ILE A 700 -4.04 16.35 -17.71
C ILE A 700 -4.28 15.20 -16.73
N LYS A 701 -4.05 15.40 -15.44
CA LYS A 701 -4.23 14.36 -14.39
C LYS A 701 -5.65 13.81 -14.29
N ASN A 702 -6.65 14.59 -14.67
CA ASN A 702 -8.03 14.12 -14.73
C ASN A 702 -8.37 13.62 -16.14
N SER A 703 -8.38 12.31 -16.32
CA SER A 703 -8.70 11.66 -17.61
C SER A 703 -10.07 12.04 -18.18
N LYS A 704 -11.03 12.41 -17.31
CA LYS A 704 -12.41 12.77 -17.70
C LYS A 704 -12.56 14.24 -18.09
N ALA A 705 -11.59 15.10 -17.78
CA ALA A 705 -11.64 16.52 -18.10
C ALA A 705 -11.64 16.74 -19.63
N GLN A 706 -12.43 17.69 -20.08
CA GLN A 706 -12.54 17.99 -21.51
C GLN A 706 -11.17 18.38 -22.12
N ASN A 707 -10.42 19.25 -21.45
CA ASN A 707 -9.08 19.65 -21.92
C ASN A 707 -8.17 18.44 -22.12
N THR A 708 -8.19 17.48 -21.18
CA THR A 708 -7.41 16.24 -21.26
C THR A 708 -7.78 15.43 -22.52
N LYS A 709 -9.07 15.28 -22.80
CA LYS A 709 -9.54 14.54 -23.99
C LYS A 709 -9.06 15.18 -25.28
N TYR A 710 -9.14 16.50 -25.41
CA TYR A 710 -8.70 17.20 -26.60
C TYR A 710 -7.17 17.15 -26.79
N VAL A 711 -6.40 17.26 -25.72
CA VAL A 711 -4.93 17.11 -25.75
C VAL A 711 -4.52 15.70 -26.17
N LYS A 712 -5.18 14.68 -25.64
CA LYS A 712 -4.92 13.27 -26.01
C LYS A 712 -5.30 12.97 -27.46
N ALA A 713 -6.25 13.70 -28.02
CA ALA A 713 -6.71 13.50 -29.40
C ALA A 713 -5.78 14.11 -30.46
N ILE A 714 -4.77 14.90 -30.10
CA ILE A 714 -3.80 15.45 -31.06
C ILE A 714 -2.96 14.30 -31.62
N LYS A 715 -2.84 14.24 -32.94
CA LYS A 715 -2.03 13.24 -33.63
C LYS A 715 -0.55 13.60 -33.54
N ALA A 716 0.25 12.73 -32.97
CA ALA A 716 1.71 12.90 -32.91
C ALA A 716 2.43 11.54 -32.90
N SER A 717 3.59 11.49 -33.57
CA SER A 717 4.42 10.28 -33.66
C SER A 717 5.10 9.96 -32.31
N CYS A 718 5.51 10.98 -31.55
CA CYS A 718 6.11 10.84 -30.23
C CYS A 718 5.50 11.89 -29.31
N ARG A 719 5.18 11.49 -28.08
CA ARG A 719 4.57 12.35 -27.06
C ARG A 719 5.45 12.42 -25.84
N ILE A 720 5.74 13.63 -25.39
CA ILE A 720 6.62 13.90 -24.25
C ILE A 720 5.86 14.70 -23.23
N ALA A 721 5.96 14.30 -21.98
CA ALA A 721 5.37 15.02 -20.85
C ALA A 721 6.46 15.61 -19.95
N LEU A 722 6.32 16.88 -19.58
CA LEU A 722 7.20 17.54 -18.64
C LEU A 722 6.45 17.76 -17.33
N SER A 723 7.03 17.32 -16.22
CA SER A 723 6.48 17.57 -14.89
C SER A 723 7.55 17.41 -13.84
N GLY A 724 7.67 18.35 -12.91
CA GLY A 724 8.50 18.13 -11.70
C GLY A 724 7.84 17.14 -10.72
N THR A 725 6.54 16.90 -10.90
CA THR A 725 5.72 16.05 -10.05
C THR A 725 4.78 15.20 -10.90
N PRO A 726 5.26 14.09 -11.48
CA PRO A 726 4.44 13.26 -12.36
C PRO A 726 3.27 12.58 -11.62
N MET A 727 3.33 12.54 -10.31
CA MET A 727 2.28 12.07 -9.41
C MET A 727 2.19 13.02 -8.20
N GLU A 728 1.02 13.56 -7.95
CA GLU A 728 0.78 14.50 -6.84
C GLU A 728 -0.10 13.89 -5.74
N ASN A 729 -1.19 13.23 -6.10
CA ASN A 729 -2.20 12.78 -5.14
C ASN A 729 -2.52 11.28 -5.23
N ASN A 730 -2.45 10.67 -6.40
CA ASN A 730 -2.79 9.27 -6.58
C ASN A 730 -2.24 8.68 -7.88
N LEU A 731 -2.20 7.36 -7.97
CA LEU A 731 -1.71 6.61 -9.13
C LEU A 731 -2.50 6.89 -10.42
N MET A 732 -3.76 7.32 -10.32
CA MET A 732 -4.57 7.64 -11.51
C MET A 732 -4.08 8.88 -12.26
N GLU A 733 -3.36 9.76 -11.58
CA GLU A 733 -2.70 10.90 -12.23
C GLU A 733 -1.56 10.42 -13.13
N LEU A 734 -0.74 9.49 -12.62
CA LEU A 734 0.32 8.84 -13.38
C LEU A 734 -0.27 8.05 -14.57
N TRP A 735 -1.35 7.27 -14.34
CA TRP A 735 -2.03 6.58 -15.43
C TRP A 735 -2.51 7.54 -16.53
N SER A 736 -3.07 8.67 -16.17
CA SER A 736 -3.56 9.63 -17.17
C SER A 736 -2.44 10.25 -18.01
N ILE A 737 -1.26 10.47 -17.41
CA ILE A 737 -0.07 10.94 -18.13
C ILE A 737 0.47 9.83 -19.05
N PHE A 738 0.54 8.58 -18.57
CA PHE A 738 0.95 7.45 -19.39
C PHE A 738 0.00 7.18 -20.55
N ASP A 739 -1.31 7.30 -20.34
CA ASP A 739 -2.30 7.18 -21.40
C ASP A 739 -2.19 8.31 -22.43
N TYR A 740 -1.59 9.47 -22.08
CA TYR A 740 -1.21 10.48 -23.04
C TYR A 740 0.08 10.11 -23.79
N ILE A 741 1.16 9.73 -23.11
CA ILE A 741 2.46 9.48 -23.77
C ILE A 741 2.48 8.16 -24.54
N MET A 742 1.85 7.12 -23.99
CA MET A 742 1.79 5.76 -24.54
C MET A 742 0.40 5.17 -24.32
N PRO A 743 -0.60 5.50 -25.16
CA PRO A 743 -1.96 5.00 -24.99
C PRO A 743 -2.00 3.46 -24.93
N GLY A 744 -2.70 2.92 -23.93
CA GLY A 744 -2.85 1.47 -23.72
C GLY A 744 -1.67 0.77 -23.03
N TYR A 745 -0.51 1.42 -22.87
CA TYR A 745 0.66 0.81 -22.20
C TYR A 745 0.37 0.41 -20.75
N LEU A 746 -0.25 1.26 -19.95
CA LEU A 746 -0.67 0.93 -18.59
C LEU A 746 -2.12 0.44 -18.51
N LEU A 747 -2.57 -0.32 -19.49
CA LEU A 747 -3.92 -0.91 -19.55
C LEU A 747 -5.06 0.13 -19.64
N SER A 748 -6.30 -0.35 -19.69
CA SER A 748 -7.47 0.53 -19.55
C SER A 748 -7.60 1.10 -18.13
N GLU A 749 -8.30 2.23 -17.96
CA GLU A 749 -8.54 2.85 -16.65
C GLU A 749 -9.13 1.87 -15.62
N ALA A 750 -10.04 1.00 -16.05
CA ALA A 750 -10.70 0.01 -15.20
C ALA A 750 -9.71 -1.07 -14.73
N LYS A 751 -8.95 -1.67 -15.65
CA LYS A 751 -7.97 -2.72 -15.37
C LYS A 751 -6.78 -2.19 -14.55
N PHE A 752 -6.34 -0.95 -14.81
CA PHE A 752 -5.30 -0.31 -14.00
C PHE A 752 -5.74 -0.12 -12.54
N LYS A 753 -6.99 0.34 -12.32
CA LYS A 753 -7.55 0.45 -10.98
C LYS A 753 -7.64 -0.88 -10.26
N GLU A 754 -8.09 -1.90 -10.96
CA GLU A 754 -8.21 -3.25 -10.40
C GLU A 754 -6.86 -3.80 -9.99
N LYS A 755 -5.88 -3.72 -10.85
CA LYS A 755 -4.56 -4.31 -10.65
C LYS A 755 -3.69 -3.54 -9.64
N TYR A 756 -3.60 -2.22 -9.77
CA TYR A 756 -2.63 -1.43 -9.00
C TYR A 756 -3.22 -0.67 -7.81
N LEU A 757 -4.55 -0.49 -7.73
CA LEU A 757 -5.18 0.15 -6.58
C LEU A 757 -5.78 -0.84 -5.57
N LYS A 758 -6.04 -2.10 -5.96
CA LYS A 758 -6.59 -3.12 -5.07
C LYS A 758 -5.55 -4.12 -4.57
N GLU A 759 -4.55 -4.44 -5.38
CA GLU A 759 -3.61 -5.55 -5.14
C GLU A 759 -2.22 -5.12 -4.63
N ASP A 760 -1.96 -3.82 -4.41
CA ASP A 760 -0.67 -3.28 -3.94
C ASP A 760 0.56 -3.71 -4.80
N MET A 761 0.39 -3.86 -6.13
CA MET A 761 1.44 -4.29 -7.05
C MET A 761 2.36 -3.12 -7.49
N TYR A 762 2.85 -2.35 -6.54
CA TYR A 762 3.66 -1.14 -6.84
C TYR A 762 5.03 -1.45 -7.42
N ASP A 763 5.67 -2.54 -7.01
CA ASP A 763 7.00 -2.91 -7.51
C ASP A 763 6.94 -3.27 -9.00
N GLU A 764 5.87 -3.95 -9.44
CA GLU A 764 5.67 -4.23 -10.86
C GLU A 764 5.44 -2.93 -11.65
N LEU A 765 4.57 -2.06 -11.16
CA LEU A 765 4.29 -0.78 -11.80
C LEU A 765 5.56 0.06 -11.95
N LYS A 766 6.39 0.10 -10.91
CA LYS A 766 7.68 0.80 -10.91
C LYS A 766 8.61 0.29 -12.02
N GLU A 767 8.79 -1.02 -12.14
CA GLU A 767 9.64 -1.59 -13.20
C GLU A 767 9.09 -1.26 -14.60
N LEU A 768 7.77 -1.31 -14.77
CA LEU A 768 7.12 -0.96 -16.04
C LEU A 768 7.33 0.50 -16.44
N ILE A 769 7.24 1.45 -15.51
CA ILE A 769 7.32 2.88 -15.83
C ILE A 769 8.76 3.40 -15.92
N LYS A 770 9.70 2.75 -15.24
CA LYS A 770 11.10 3.16 -15.11
C LYS A 770 11.81 3.49 -16.45
N PRO A 771 11.67 2.73 -17.55
CA PRO A 771 12.33 3.06 -18.81
C PRO A 771 11.84 4.38 -19.42
N PHE A 772 10.61 4.77 -19.16
CA PHE A 772 9.89 5.90 -19.77
C PHE A 772 9.83 7.15 -18.89
N ILE A 773 10.43 7.11 -17.72
CA ILE A 773 10.53 8.26 -16.81
C ILE A 773 12.00 8.58 -16.55
N LEU A 774 12.41 9.78 -16.90
CA LEU A 774 13.70 10.30 -16.48
C LEU A 774 13.49 11.31 -15.38
N ARG A 775 13.90 10.97 -14.14
CA ARG A 775 13.80 11.82 -12.96
C ARG A 775 15.15 11.95 -12.27
N ARG A 776 15.57 13.19 -12.03
CA ARG A 776 16.78 13.52 -11.27
C ARG A 776 16.43 14.55 -10.22
N LEU A 777 17.04 14.46 -9.06
CA LEU A 777 16.88 15.39 -7.96
C LEU A 777 18.04 16.40 -7.99
N LYS A 778 17.79 17.62 -7.53
CA LYS A 778 18.81 18.68 -7.44
C LYS A 778 20.04 18.22 -6.66
N LYS A 779 19.80 17.54 -5.53
CA LYS A 779 20.85 17.02 -4.64
C LYS A 779 21.79 16.00 -5.32
N ASP A 780 21.35 15.35 -6.40
CA ASP A 780 22.11 14.29 -7.06
C ASP A 780 22.93 14.82 -8.26
N VAL A 781 22.60 16.01 -8.76
CA VAL A 781 23.16 16.52 -10.04
C VAL A 781 23.74 17.93 -9.97
N ILE A 782 23.55 18.66 -8.88
CA ILE A 782 24.05 20.03 -8.71
C ILE A 782 24.74 20.17 -7.36
N ASP A 783 26.05 20.05 -7.35
CA ASP A 783 26.87 20.26 -6.14
C ASP A 783 26.96 21.75 -5.72
N GLU A 784 26.74 22.68 -6.64
CA GLU A 784 26.89 24.14 -6.43
C GLU A 784 25.63 24.77 -5.79
N LEU A 785 24.48 24.06 -5.73
CA LEU A 785 23.28 24.65 -5.16
C LEU A 785 23.33 24.60 -3.62
N PRO A 786 23.16 25.72 -2.94
CA PRO A 786 23.12 25.76 -1.48
C PRO A 786 22.00 24.88 -0.92
N ASN A 787 22.18 24.34 0.28
CA ASN A 787 21.20 23.50 0.92
C ASN A 787 19.87 24.23 1.18
N LYS A 788 18.78 23.48 1.15
CA LYS A 788 17.47 23.92 1.60
C LYS A 788 17.21 23.39 3.01
N ILE A 789 16.84 24.28 3.93
CA ILE A 789 16.52 23.93 5.32
C ILE A 789 15.04 24.18 5.56
N GLU A 790 14.27 23.11 5.80
CA GLU A 790 12.85 23.24 6.13
C GLU A 790 12.64 23.20 7.65
N LYS A 791 11.91 24.20 8.17
CA LYS A 791 11.56 24.31 9.59
C LYS A 791 10.05 24.38 9.76
N LYS A 792 9.51 23.56 10.66
CA LYS A 792 8.12 23.65 11.12
C LYS A 792 8.08 24.61 12.33
N PHE A 793 7.36 25.70 12.20
CA PHE A 793 7.21 26.69 13.27
C PHE A 793 5.78 26.56 13.84
N MET A 794 5.69 25.98 15.04
CA MET A 794 4.42 25.77 15.72
C MET A 794 3.98 27.08 16.39
N VAL A 795 2.80 27.58 16.01
CA VAL A 795 2.23 28.82 16.52
C VAL A 795 1.06 28.51 17.45
N GLU A 796 1.18 28.92 18.69
CA GLU A 796 0.06 28.79 19.64
C GLU A 796 -0.99 29.85 19.36
N MET A 797 -2.23 29.42 19.14
CA MET A 797 -3.35 30.34 18.94
C MET A 797 -3.60 31.18 20.18
N LYS A 798 -3.90 32.48 20.01
CA LYS A 798 -4.32 33.35 21.11
C LYS A 798 -5.59 32.82 21.78
N GLU A 799 -5.81 33.05 23.06
CA GLU A 799 -6.95 32.54 23.83
C GLU A 799 -8.29 32.74 23.12
N ASN A 800 -8.55 33.98 22.65
CA ASN A 800 -9.77 34.29 21.92
C ASN A 800 -9.89 33.52 20.58
N GLN A 801 -8.78 33.41 19.85
CA GLN A 801 -8.70 32.66 18.61
C GLN A 801 -8.93 31.17 18.87
N LYS A 802 -8.29 30.61 19.90
CA LYS A 802 -8.43 29.21 20.32
C LYS A 802 -9.85 28.89 20.73
N ALA A 803 -10.52 29.78 21.48
CA ALA A 803 -11.92 29.60 21.90
C ALA A 803 -12.88 29.55 20.69
N VAL A 804 -12.70 30.43 19.70
CA VAL A 804 -13.48 30.44 18.46
C VAL A 804 -13.23 29.15 17.68
N TYR A 805 -11.97 28.77 17.51
CA TYR A 805 -11.59 27.55 16.82
C TYR A 805 -12.21 26.30 17.46
N GLN A 806 -12.09 26.18 18.79
CA GLN A 806 -12.64 25.05 19.55
C GLN A 806 -14.18 24.98 19.49
N SER A 807 -14.84 26.13 19.51
CA SER A 807 -16.28 26.19 19.35
C SER A 807 -16.72 25.69 17.97
N TYR A 808 -16.03 26.15 16.93
CA TYR A 808 -16.35 25.78 15.56
C TYR A 808 -16.03 24.30 15.26
N ILE A 809 -14.89 23.78 15.69
CA ILE A 809 -14.54 22.37 15.46
C ILE A 809 -15.52 21.43 16.19
N LYS A 810 -16.01 21.83 17.38
CA LYS A 810 -17.03 21.09 18.11
C LYS A 810 -18.37 21.05 17.35
N GLU A 811 -18.76 22.16 16.76
CA GLU A 811 -19.95 22.22 15.91
C GLU A 811 -19.81 21.35 14.66
N VAL A 812 -18.66 21.43 13.99
CA VAL A 812 -18.36 20.61 12.80
C VAL A 812 -18.38 19.12 13.14
N ARG A 813 -17.73 18.72 14.24
CA ARG A 813 -17.76 17.32 14.70
C ARG A 813 -19.19 16.83 14.94
N GLN A 814 -20.05 17.63 15.54
CA GLN A 814 -21.46 17.29 15.76
C GLN A 814 -22.20 17.07 14.42
N LYS A 815 -21.98 17.95 13.44
CA LYS A 815 -22.58 17.84 12.11
C LYS A 815 -22.07 16.63 11.35
N LEU A 816 -20.77 16.37 11.37
CA LEU A 816 -20.18 15.19 10.72
C LEU A 816 -20.71 13.87 11.32
N TYR A 817 -20.93 13.80 12.63
CA TYR A 817 -21.52 12.62 13.27
C TYR A 817 -23.01 12.44 12.97
N SER A 818 -23.74 13.51 12.59
CA SER A 818 -25.15 13.39 12.15
C SER A 818 -25.31 12.74 10.77
N GLY A 819 -24.26 12.75 9.95
CA GLY A 819 -24.20 11.99 8.72
C GLY A 819 -24.90 12.61 7.50
N GLU A 820 -25.38 13.86 7.59
CA GLU A 820 -26.13 14.56 6.53
C GLU A 820 -25.21 15.25 5.50
N ASP A 821 -23.92 15.40 5.79
CA ASP A 821 -23.04 16.22 4.97
C ASP A 821 -22.46 15.47 3.77
N ASN A 822 -22.55 16.09 2.60
CA ASN A 822 -21.85 15.64 1.41
C ASN A 822 -20.36 16.07 1.46
N LYS A 823 -19.53 15.52 0.55
CA LYS A 823 -18.09 15.86 0.51
C LYS A 823 -17.81 17.36 0.37
N ILE A 824 -18.65 18.09 -0.37
CA ILE A 824 -18.48 19.53 -0.62
C ILE A 824 -18.63 20.30 0.69
N THR A 825 -19.63 19.95 1.48
CA THR A 825 -19.88 20.57 2.79
C THR A 825 -18.72 20.34 3.75
N VAL A 826 -18.17 19.13 3.77
CA VAL A 826 -17.01 18.78 4.61
C VAL A 826 -15.78 19.60 4.23
N PHE A 827 -15.50 19.77 2.92
CA PHE A 827 -14.42 20.65 2.45
C PHE A 827 -14.64 22.11 2.81
N SER A 828 -15.90 22.57 2.84
CA SER A 828 -16.24 23.92 3.32
C SER A 828 -15.89 24.09 4.80
N TYR A 829 -16.18 23.08 5.65
CA TYR A 829 -15.81 23.13 7.06
C TYR A 829 -14.29 23.16 7.26
N LEU A 830 -13.55 22.34 6.53
CA LEU A 830 -12.10 22.35 6.54
C LEU A 830 -11.52 23.70 6.12
N THR A 831 -12.11 24.32 5.08
CA THR A 831 -11.70 25.64 4.61
C THR A 831 -11.88 26.69 5.70
N LYS A 832 -13.03 26.69 6.37
CA LYS A 832 -13.33 27.61 7.48
C LYS A 832 -12.43 27.38 8.69
N LEU A 833 -12.16 26.12 9.07
CA LEU A 833 -11.22 25.83 10.17
C LEU A 833 -9.83 26.32 9.87
N ARG A 834 -9.35 26.17 8.63
CA ARG A 834 -8.07 26.71 8.20
C ARG A 834 -8.06 28.24 8.26
N GLN A 835 -9.13 28.89 7.82
CA GLN A 835 -9.26 30.35 7.93
C GLN A 835 -9.24 30.81 9.39
N LEU A 836 -9.88 30.06 10.30
CA LEU A 836 -9.83 30.35 11.75
C LEU A 836 -8.41 30.18 12.33
N CYS A 837 -7.61 29.23 11.82
CA CYS A 837 -6.20 29.09 12.17
C CYS A 837 -5.39 30.30 11.73
N LEU A 838 -5.73 30.90 10.57
CA LEU A 838 -5.05 32.07 10.03
C LEU A 838 -5.46 33.34 10.79
N ASP A 839 -6.74 33.65 10.75
CA ASP A 839 -7.33 34.81 11.44
C ASP A 839 -8.86 34.68 11.50
N PRO A 840 -9.45 34.63 12.69
CA PRO A 840 -10.91 34.53 12.81
C PRO A 840 -11.70 35.67 12.13
N SER A 841 -11.12 36.85 11.99
CA SER A 841 -11.78 37.98 11.30
C SER A 841 -12.01 37.73 9.81
N LEU A 842 -11.43 36.67 9.22
CA LEU A 842 -11.71 36.28 7.83
C LEU A 842 -13.11 35.64 7.69
N ILE A 843 -13.75 35.28 8.82
CA ILE A 843 -15.06 34.63 8.87
C ILE A 843 -16.04 35.39 9.76
N LEU A 844 -15.55 36.05 10.80
CA LEU A 844 -16.33 36.75 11.83
C LEU A 844 -16.04 38.23 11.76
N ASP A 845 -16.95 39.01 11.21
CA ASP A 845 -16.81 40.50 11.05
C ASP A 845 -16.60 41.20 12.41
N ASP A 846 -17.18 40.68 13.49
CA ASP A 846 -17.12 41.27 14.83
C ASP A 846 -15.96 40.71 15.68
N TYR A 847 -15.01 39.98 15.08
CA TYR A 847 -13.89 39.45 15.84
C TYR A 847 -12.90 40.54 16.25
N VAL A 848 -12.79 40.74 17.56
CA VAL A 848 -11.82 41.66 18.15
C VAL A 848 -10.67 40.85 18.75
N GLY A 849 -9.59 40.74 18.05
CA GLY A 849 -8.40 40.02 18.49
C GLY A 849 -7.28 40.03 17.46
N ARG A 850 -6.06 39.74 17.90
CA ARG A 850 -4.89 39.61 16.99
C ARG A 850 -4.69 38.17 16.59
N SER A 851 -4.37 37.95 15.31
CA SER A 851 -3.99 36.63 14.80
C SER A 851 -2.60 36.25 15.27
N ALA A 852 -2.47 35.08 15.91
CA ALA A 852 -1.17 34.58 16.33
C ALA A 852 -0.21 34.33 15.14
N LYS A 853 -0.73 33.86 14.01
CA LYS A 853 0.07 33.63 12.80
C LYS A 853 0.52 34.94 12.13
N ILE A 854 -0.33 35.96 12.10
CA ILE A 854 0.07 37.28 11.57
C ILE A 854 1.17 37.86 12.44
N GLU A 855 1.06 37.80 13.77
CA GLU A 855 2.13 38.27 14.67
C GLU A 855 3.42 37.49 14.45
N ALA A 856 3.36 36.17 14.33
CA ALA A 856 4.52 35.32 14.07
C ALA A 856 5.18 35.67 12.74
N ALA A 857 4.40 35.86 11.67
CA ALA A 857 4.91 36.27 10.37
C ALA A 857 5.57 37.65 10.41
N LEU A 858 4.94 38.64 11.07
CA LEU A 858 5.51 39.97 11.24
C LEU A 858 6.84 39.95 12.02
N ASN A 859 6.94 39.08 13.03
CA ASN A 859 8.18 38.91 13.77
C ASN A 859 9.29 38.32 12.87
N ILE A 860 8.95 37.27 12.06
CA ILE A 860 9.89 36.70 11.10
C ILE A 860 10.31 37.73 10.05
N VAL A 861 9.38 38.52 9.54
CA VAL A 861 9.65 39.61 8.59
C VAL A 861 10.57 40.67 9.19
N ASN A 862 10.30 41.09 10.42
CA ASN A 862 11.13 42.06 11.10
C ASN A 862 12.56 41.53 11.29
N MET A 863 12.74 40.28 11.69
CA MET A 863 14.05 39.65 11.79
C MET A 863 14.76 39.60 10.42
N ALA A 864 14.05 39.20 9.39
CA ALA A 864 14.61 39.16 8.03
C ALA A 864 15.03 40.54 7.53
N ILE A 865 14.27 41.59 7.83
CA ILE A 865 14.63 42.98 7.47
C ILE A 865 15.93 43.41 8.19
N VAL A 866 16.04 43.09 9.49
CA VAL A 866 17.25 43.37 10.28
C VAL A 866 18.48 42.63 9.73
N GLU A 867 18.28 41.38 9.30
CA GLU A 867 19.33 40.55 8.68
C GLU A 867 19.59 40.88 7.20
N ASN A 868 18.93 41.88 6.67
CA ASN A 868 19.01 42.28 5.25
C ASN A 868 18.60 41.19 4.25
N ARG A 869 17.69 40.26 4.65
CA ARG A 869 17.23 39.13 3.84
C ARG A 869 15.95 39.49 3.11
N LYS A 870 15.75 38.89 1.92
CA LYS A 870 14.51 38.96 1.17
C LYS A 870 13.61 37.77 1.51
N VAL A 871 12.31 38.02 1.66
CA VAL A 871 11.30 37.04 2.11
C VAL A 871 10.22 36.86 1.07
N LEU A 872 9.94 35.61 0.71
CA LEU A 872 8.74 35.22 -0.03
C LEU A 872 7.70 34.69 0.95
N ILE A 873 6.52 35.25 0.97
CA ILE A 873 5.42 34.78 1.81
C ILE A 873 4.32 34.20 0.93
N PHE A 874 4.09 32.90 1.07
CA PHE A 874 3.08 32.18 0.33
C PHE A 874 1.87 31.87 1.21
N SER A 875 0.67 32.12 0.69
CA SER A 875 -0.57 31.65 1.27
C SER A 875 -1.57 31.25 0.18
N GLN A 876 -2.43 30.30 0.49
CA GLN A 876 -3.56 29.96 -0.36
C GLN A 876 -4.63 31.07 -0.33
N PHE A 877 -4.78 31.73 0.82
CA PHE A 877 -5.83 32.71 1.06
C PHE A 877 -5.34 34.13 0.73
N THR A 878 -5.87 34.70 -0.37
CA THR A 878 -5.53 36.08 -0.76
C THR A 878 -5.97 37.09 0.28
N SER A 879 -7.08 36.84 0.99
CA SER A 879 -7.57 37.71 2.06
C SER A 879 -6.59 37.88 3.22
N VAL A 880 -5.89 36.81 3.63
CA VAL A 880 -4.88 36.90 4.68
C VAL A 880 -3.61 37.60 4.20
N LEU A 881 -3.22 37.42 2.91
CA LEU A 881 -2.10 38.15 2.33
C LEU A 881 -2.39 39.65 2.24
N GLN A 882 -3.63 40.04 1.88
CA GLN A 882 -4.07 41.42 1.87
C GLN A 882 -4.02 42.03 3.28
N LYS A 883 -4.51 41.29 4.28
CA LYS A 883 -4.45 41.73 5.68
C LYS A 883 -3.03 41.88 6.17
N LEU A 884 -2.14 40.92 5.88
CA LEU A 884 -0.73 41.01 6.19
C LEU A 884 -0.08 42.22 5.49
N GLY A 885 -0.46 42.47 4.23
CA GLY A 885 -0.02 43.68 3.47
C GLY A 885 -0.48 44.98 4.14
N SER A 886 -1.71 45.04 4.65
CA SER A 886 -2.18 46.22 5.43
C SER A 886 -1.35 46.45 6.68
N GLU A 887 -1.08 45.40 7.47
CA GLU A 887 -0.22 45.46 8.67
C GLU A 887 1.22 45.89 8.34
N LEU A 888 1.78 45.45 7.18
CA LEU A 888 3.08 45.90 6.72
C LEU A 888 3.04 47.35 6.31
N SER A 889 1.98 47.81 5.63
CA SER A 889 1.80 49.21 5.23
C SER A 889 1.72 50.14 6.46
N GLU A 890 0.96 49.75 7.48
CA GLU A 890 0.87 50.47 8.75
C GLU A 890 2.24 50.67 9.44
N LYS A 891 3.14 49.70 9.23
CA LYS A 891 4.51 49.74 9.74
C LYS A 891 5.48 50.43 8.78
N ASN A 892 5.03 51.03 7.67
CA ASN A 892 5.83 51.60 6.60
C ASN A 892 6.83 50.61 5.97
N ILE A 893 6.49 49.32 5.91
CA ILE A 893 7.33 48.31 5.29
C ILE A 893 6.81 48.06 3.85
N GLY A 894 7.71 48.33 2.87
CA GLY A 894 7.39 48.11 1.44
C GLY A 894 7.32 46.65 1.09
N TYR A 895 6.30 46.26 0.29
CA TYR A 895 6.12 44.90 -0.21
C TYR A 895 5.54 44.87 -1.62
N LEU A 896 5.77 43.79 -2.31
CA LEU A 896 5.05 43.45 -3.54
C LEU A 896 3.94 42.42 -3.26
N TYR A 897 2.87 42.51 -4.05
CA TYR A 897 1.72 41.60 -3.91
C TYR A 897 1.33 40.99 -5.26
N LEU A 898 1.25 39.67 -5.32
CA LEU A 898 0.94 38.92 -6.54
C LEU A 898 -0.11 37.85 -6.28
N ASP A 899 -1.18 37.88 -7.06
CA ASP A 899 -2.26 36.89 -7.03
C ASP A 899 -2.69 36.43 -8.43
N GLY A 900 -3.79 35.65 -8.48
CA GLY A 900 -4.36 35.13 -9.73
C GLY A 900 -4.85 36.22 -10.72
N SER A 901 -5.24 37.38 -10.25
CA SER A 901 -5.76 38.49 -11.06
C SER A 901 -4.65 39.30 -11.73
N THR A 902 -3.40 39.18 -11.27
CA THR A 902 -2.26 39.93 -11.81
C THR A 902 -1.95 39.50 -13.24
N LYS A 903 -1.99 40.46 -14.18
CA LYS A 903 -1.69 40.20 -15.61
C LYS A 903 -0.27 39.68 -15.81
N ALA A 904 -0.07 38.83 -16.81
CA ALA A 904 1.21 38.16 -17.07
C ALA A 904 2.39 39.15 -17.24
N ASN A 905 2.23 40.25 -17.97
CA ASN A 905 3.26 41.26 -18.16
C ASN A 905 3.67 41.91 -16.81
N LYS A 906 2.66 42.26 -15.98
CA LYS A 906 2.93 42.87 -14.67
C LYS A 906 3.66 41.93 -13.72
N ARG A 907 3.43 40.60 -13.85
CA ARG A 907 4.17 39.58 -13.06
C ARG A 907 5.67 39.64 -13.37
N VAL A 908 6.03 39.73 -14.65
CA VAL A 908 7.43 39.80 -15.08
C VAL A 908 8.09 41.05 -14.54
N GLU A 909 7.41 42.23 -14.62
CA GLU A 909 7.88 43.49 -14.08
C GLU A 909 8.13 43.40 -12.57
N MET A 910 7.17 42.87 -11.81
CA MET A 910 7.28 42.75 -10.36
C MET A 910 8.41 41.79 -9.96
N VAL A 911 8.61 40.68 -10.66
CA VAL A 911 9.72 39.76 -10.43
C VAL A 911 11.07 40.44 -10.65
N LYS A 912 11.18 41.26 -11.74
CA LYS A 912 12.37 42.01 -12.03
C LYS A 912 12.64 43.05 -10.94
N GLU A 913 11.62 43.83 -10.58
CA GLU A 913 11.65 44.82 -9.50
C GLU A 913 12.11 44.21 -8.18
N PHE A 914 11.52 43.07 -7.79
CA PHE A 914 11.89 42.36 -6.56
C PHE A 914 13.35 41.88 -6.57
N ASN A 915 13.83 41.35 -7.69
CA ASN A 915 15.18 40.82 -7.78
C ASN A 915 16.24 41.96 -7.77
N GLU A 916 15.96 43.11 -8.41
CA GLU A 916 16.88 44.21 -8.58
C GLU A 916 16.84 45.23 -7.43
N SER A 917 15.69 45.43 -6.74
CA SER A 917 15.55 46.37 -5.65
C SER A 917 16.25 45.92 -4.37
N GLU A 918 16.99 46.77 -3.72
CA GLU A 918 17.55 46.55 -2.37
C GLU A 918 16.54 46.90 -1.25
N ASP A 919 15.58 47.78 -1.51
CA ASP A 919 14.63 48.28 -0.51
C ASP A 919 13.40 47.35 -0.37
N LEU A 920 12.99 46.74 -1.47
CA LEU A 920 11.84 45.80 -1.49
C LEU A 920 12.26 44.39 -1.08
N LYS A 921 12.05 44.07 0.19
CA LYS A 921 12.47 42.77 0.76
C LYS A 921 11.36 41.78 0.89
N ILE A 922 10.09 42.18 0.73
CA ILE A 922 8.94 41.30 0.98
C ILE A 922 8.11 41.12 -0.27
N PHE A 923 7.82 39.89 -0.61
CA PHE A 923 6.92 39.55 -1.69
C PHE A 923 5.80 38.62 -1.18
N LEU A 924 4.57 39.15 -1.15
CA LEU A 924 3.37 38.42 -0.80
C LEU A 924 2.81 37.76 -2.07
N ILE A 925 2.72 36.45 -2.07
CA ILE A 925 2.38 35.69 -3.28
C ILE A 925 1.29 34.67 -2.95
N SER A 926 0.19 34.69 -3.70
CA SER A 926 -0.79 33.62 -3.56
C SER A 926 -0.19 32.29 -4.07
N LEU A 927 -0.38 31.20 -3.33
CA LEU A 927 0.24 29.89 -3.62
C LEU A 927 -0.06 29.41 -5.04
N LYS A 928 -1.29 29.62 -5.52
CA LYS A 928 -1.68 29.28 -6.91
C LYS A 928 -0.97 30.13 -7.97
N ALA A 929 -0.70 31.40 -7.70
CA ALA A 929 0.02 32.26 -8.62
C ALA A 929 1.53 32.03 -8.55
N GLY A 930 2.05 31.70 -7.39
CA GLY A 930 3.47 31.37 -7.15
C GLY A 930 3.91 30.06 -7.84
N GLY A 931 3.00 29.13 -8.11
CA GLY A 931 3.28 27.89 -8.86
C GLY A 931 3.68 28.10 -10.33
N THR A 932 3.69 29.35 -10.86
CA THR A 932 3.85 29.61 -12.28
C THR A 932 5.17 30.34 -12.60
N GLY A 933 6.24 29.58 -12.91
CA GLY A 933 7.42 30.02 -13.68
C GLY A 933 8.23 31.24 -13.20
N LEU A 934 7.98 31.75 -12.01
CA LEU A 934 8.69 32.93 -11.46
C LEU A 934 10.15 32.57 -11.13
N ASN A 935 11.06 33.51 -11.31
CA ASN A 935 12.46 33.35 -10.87
C ASN A 935 12.76 34.36 -9.75
N LEU A 936 12.85 33.90 -8.50
CA LEU A 936 12.97 34.73 -7.30
C LEU A 936 14.23 34.34 -6.48
N THR A 937 15.34 34.10 -7.19
CA THR A 937 16.63 33.66 -6.60
C THR A 937 17.31 34.72 -5.72
N SER A 938 16.82 35.96 -5.72
CA SER A 938 17.30 36.99 -4.78
C SER A 938 16.79 36.77 -3.35
N SER A 939 15.80 35.92 -3.14
CA SER A 939 15.29 35.58 -1.81
C SER A 939 15.90 34.28 -1.29
N ASP A 940 16.27 34.29 -0.01
CA ASP A 940 16.77 33.12 0.72
C ASP A 940 15.89 32.70 1.89
N LEU A 941 14.78 33.40 2.13
CA LEU A 941 13.80 33.04 3.13
C LEU A 941 12.41 32.86 2.51
N VAL A 942 11.83 31.69 2.68
CA VAL A 942 10.49 31.35 2.20
C VAL A 942 9.59 31.02 3.38
N LEU A 943 8.49 31.72 3.49
CA LEU A 943 7.49 31.52 4.55
C LEU A 943 6.19 30.97 3.95
N HIS A 944 5.85 29.76 4.25
CA HIS A 944 4.52 29.21 4.01
C HIS A 944 3.61 29.56 5.20
N PHE A 945 2.69 30.50 4.97
CA PHE A 945 1.82 31.04 6.01
C PHE A 945 0.75 30.00 6.46
N ASP A 946 0.34 29.12 5.55
CA ASP A 946 -0.57 28.01 5.79
C ASP A 946 -0.10 26.76 5.05
N PRO A 947 -0.25 25.56 5.65
CA PRO A 947 0.07 24.30 4.97
C PRO A 947 -0.99 23.97 3.91
N TRP A 948 -0.54 23.37 2.80
CA TRP A 948 -1.39 22.94 1.72
C TRP A 948 -1.51 21.40 1.66
N TRP A 949 -2.64 20.89 1.22
CA TRP A 949 -2.89 19.45 1.11
C TRP A 949 -1.91 18.70 0.20
N ASN A 950 -1.39 19.40 -0.81
CA ASN A 950 -0.46 18.86 -1.77
C ASN A 950 0.94 19.43 -1.51
N PRO A 951 1.89 18.65 -0.96
CA PRO A 951 3.23 19.11 -0.69
C PRO A 951 3.97 19.57 -1.95
N ALA A 952 3.66 18.98 -3.12
CA ALA A 952 4.30 19.34 -4.37
C ALA A 952 4.06 20.81 -4.78
N ILE A 953 2.92 21.40 -4.42
CA ILE A 953 2.63 22.81 -4.72
C ILE A 953 3.44 23.73 -3.79
N GLU A 954 3.65 23.35 -2.53
CA GLU A 954 4.54 24.08 -1.63
C GLU A 954 6.00 23.99 -2.10
N ASP A 955 6.43 22.77 -2.50
CA ASP A 955 7.76 22.57 -3.06
C ASP A 955 7.95 23.38 -4.34
N GLN A 956 6.94 23.44 -5.23
CA GLN A 956 6.96 24.29 -6.42
C GLN A 956 7.11 25.79 -6.07
N ALA A 957 6.43 26.27 -5.05
CA ALA A 957 6.55 27.65 -4.59
C ALA A 957 7.93 27.92 -4.00
N THR A 958 8.44 27.02 -3.18
CA THR A 958 9.80 27.10 -2.60
C THR A 958 10.88 27.07 -3.69
N ASP A 959 10.70 26.27 -4.72
CA ASP A 959 11.63 26.15 -5.85
C ASP A 959 11.74 27.41 -6.72
N ARG A 960 10.95 28.45 -6.45
CA ARG A 960 11.14 29.80 -7.06
C ARG A 960 12.36 30.51 -6.48
N ALA A 961 12.70 30.23 -5.23
CA ALA A 961 13.92 30.71 -4.58
C ALA A 961 15.05 29.70 -4.69
N HIS A 962 14.79 28.38 -4.53
CA HIS A 962 15.78 27.33 -4.53
C HIS A 962 16.00 26.73 -5.93
N ARG A 963 16.70 27.43 -6.79
CA ARG A 963 17.01 27.01 -8.16
C ARG A 963 18.39 27.51 -8.59
N ILE A 964 18.84 27.06 -9.78
CA ILE A 964 20.12 27.49 -10.36
C ILE A 964 20.20 29.03 -10.35
N GLY A 965 21.29 29.57 -9.76
CA GLY A 965 21.52 30.98 -9.54
C GLY A 965 21.33 31.46 -8.09
N GLN A 966 20.81 30.60 -7.21
CA GLN A 966 20.78 30.87 -5.77
C GLN A 966 22.18 30.71 -5.18
N GLN A 967 22.60 31.70 -4.38
CA GLN A 967 23.93 31.74 -3.74
C GLN A 967 23.88 31.48 -2.23
N ASN A 968 22.69 31.63 -1.62
CA ASN A 968 22.50 31.50 -0.19
C ASN A 968 21.73 30.22 0.17
N ILE A 969 21.91 29.74 1.40
CA ILE A 969 21.06 28.66 1.96
C ILE A 969 19.63 29.15 2.00
N VAL A 970 18.72 28.41 1.38
CA VAL A 970 17.28 28.73 1.41
C VAL A 970 16.64 28.14 2.64
N GLU A 971 16.18 29.02 3.50
CA GLU A 971 15.42 28.66 4.69
C GLU A 971 13.92 28.69 4.40
N VAL A 972 13.25 27.58 4.64
CA VAL A 972 11.81 27.41 4.43
C VAL A 972 11.12 27.26 5.78
N ILE A 973 10.28 28.20 6.14
CA ILE A 973 9.52 28.16 7.38
C ILE A 973 8.06 27.88 7.06
N LYS A 974 7.51 26.84 7.68
CA LYS A 974 6.07 26.52 7.62
C LYS A 974 5.41 26.90 8.93
N LEU A 975 4.51 27.89 8.91
CA LEU A 975 3.72 28.25 10.09
C LEU A 975 2.56 27.29 10.26
N ILE A 976 2.52 26.63 11.40
CA ILE A 976 1.52 25.61 11.73
C ILE A 976 0.81 26.01 13.03
N ALA A 977 -0.48 26.17 13.00
CA ALA A 977 -1.25 26.42 14.22
C ALA A 977 -1.31 25.13 15.06
N LYS A 978 -0.84 25.22 16.29
CA LYS A 978 -0.76 24.10 17.22
C LYS A 978 -2.17 23.64 17.64
N ASP A 979 -2.34 22.34 17.88
CA ASP A 979 -3.61 21.69 18.25
C ASP A 979 -4.74 21.96 17.24
N SER A 980 -4.43 21.94 15.96
CA SER A 980 -5.36 22.32 14.90
C SER A 980 -5.37 21.34 13.70
N VAL A 981 -6.33 21.54 12.81
CA VAL A 981 -6.42 20.81 11.54
C VAL A 981 -5.15 20.93 10.69
N GLU A 982 -4.32 21.95 10.89
CA GLU A 982 -3.08 22.13 10.13
C GLU A 982 -2.02 21.08 10.48
N GLU A 983 -1.94 20.63 11.73
CA GLU A 983 -1.05 19.52 12.10
C GLU A 983 -1.45 18.21 11.39
N ASN A 984 -2.75 17.96 11.28
CA ASN A 984 -3.26 16.79 10.57
C ASN A 984 -2.97 16.89 9.06
N ILE A 985 -3.01 18.11 8.49
CA ILE A 985 -2.61 18.35 7.09
C ILE A 985 -1.13 18.04 6.88
N ILE A 986 -0.24 18.43 7.79
CA ILE A 986 1.19 18.13 7.69
C ILE A 986 1.44 16.62 7.75
N ARG A 987 0.76 15.89 8.64
CA ARG A 987 0.85 14.42 8.69
C ARG A 987 0.45 13.79 7.36
N LEU A 988 -0.65 14.24 6.77
CA LEU A 988 -1.08 13.78 5.43
C LEU A 988 -0.08 14.12 4.31
N GLN A 989 0.61 15.27 4.41
CA GLN A 989 1.68 15.59 3.46
C GLN A 989 2.84 14.60 3.54
N GLU A 990 3.23 14.20 4.75
CA GLU A 990 4.32 13.24 4.98
C GLU A 990 3.95 11.87 4.39
N ASP A 991 2.74 11.38 4.65
CA ASP A 991 2.22 10.13 4.09
C ASP A 991 2.22 10.13 2.55
N LYS A 992 1.83 11.26 1.93
CA LYS A 992 1.86 11.41 0.47
C LYS A 992 3.26 11.43 -0.12
N ARG A 993 4.23 12.10 0.55
CA ARG A 993 5.62 12.09 0.11
C ARG A 993 6.21 10.68 0.12
N GLU A 994 5.85 9.89 1.13
CA GLU A 994 6.27 8.50 1.25
C GLU A 994 5.77 7.64 0.09
N LEU A 995 4.49 7.76 -0.28
CA LEU A 995 3.92 7.06 -1.44
C LEU A 995 4.60 7.44 -2.77
N ILE A 996 4.82 8.74 -2.99
CA ILE A 996 5.49 9.24 -4.21
C ILE A 996 6.89 8.65 -4.32
N ASN A 997 7.64 8.61 -3.22
CA ASN A 997 8.99 8.05 -3.18
C ASN A 997 8.98 6.55 -3.45
N LYS A 998 8.05 5.79 -2.90
CA LYS A 998 7.90 4.35 -3.14
C LYS A 998 7.70 4.01 -4.62
N VAL A 999 6.80 4.71 -5.28
CA VAL A 999 6.42 4.42 -6.69
C VAL A 999 7.45 4.95 -7.69
N ILE A 1000 8.00 6.14 -7.45
CA ILE A 1000 8.82 6.85 -8.46
C ILE A 1000 10.31 6.72 -8.17
N SER A 1001 10.76 6.79 -6.92
CA SER A 1001 12.18 6.80 -6.56
C SER A 1001 12.71 5.46 -6.08
N GLY A 1002 11.83 4.53 -5.68
CA GLY A 1002 12.21 3.16 -5.34
C GLY A 1002 12.81 2.94 -3.97
N GLU A 1003 12.64 3.86 -3.04
CA GLU A 1003 13.06 3.67 -1.65
C GLU A 1003 12.03 2.79 -0.93
N GLU A 1004 12.52 1.72 -0.24
CA GLU A 1004 11.68 0.85 0.59
C GLU A 1004 11.32 1.57 1.88
N ILE A 1005 10.07 2.00 2.01
CA ILE A 1005 9.50 2.44 3.29
C ILE A 1005 8.05 1.95 3.37
N GLY A 1006 7.67 1.52 4.57
CA GLY A 1006 6.48 0.74 4.93
C GLY A 1006 5.13 1.12 4.30
N SER A 1007 4.29 0.12 4.21
CA SER A 1007 2.98 0.10 3.56
C SER A 1007 1.94 1.01 4.21
N ASN A 1008 1.13 1.65 3.39
CA ASN A 1008 -0.22 2.17 3.55
C ASN A 1008 -0.38 3.69 3.38
N VAL A 1009 -0.47 4.18 2.13
CA VAL A 1009 -1.33 5.33 1.83
C VAL A 1009 -1.82 5.22 0.39
N ILE A 1010 -3.08 4.92 0.17
CA ILE A 1010 -3.68 4.83 -1.15
C ILE A 1010 -5.01 5.56 -1.19
N GLY A 1011 -5.18 6.36 -2.22
CA GLY A 1011 -6.48 6.75 -2.70
C GLY A 1011 -6.97 8.11 -2.23
N LYS A 1012 -8.05 8.56 -2.86
CA LYS A 1012 -8.85 9.70 -2.42
C LYS A 1012 -9.16 9.52 -0.94
N LEU A 1013 -8.89 10.55 -0.14
CA LEU A 1013 -9.30 10.57 1.26
C LEU A 1013 -10.70 9.97 1.42
N SER A 1014 -10.78 8.88 2.13
CA SER A 1014 -12.06 8.27 2.50
C SER A 1014 -12.83 9.24 3.39
N ARG A 1015 -14.12 9.06 3.54
CA ARG A 1015 -14.91 9.87 4.48
C ARG A 1015 -14.34 9.77 5.90
N ASP A 1016 -13.81 8.61 6.25
CA ASP A 1016 -13.27 8.35 7.59
C ASP A 1016 -11.92 9.06 7.79
N GLU A 1017 -11.04 9.06 6.79
CA GLU A 1017 -9.79 9.84 6.82
C GLU A 1017 -10.05 11.35 6.85
N ILE A 1018 -11.10 11.83 6.16
CA ILE A 1018 -11.50 13.24 6.25
C ILE A 1018 -12.05 13.55 7.67
N ILE A 1019 -12.79 12.63 8.29
CA ILE A 1019 -13.28 12.81 9.66
C ILE A 1019 -12.12 12.79 10.67
N ASP A 1020 -11.08 12.00 10.41
CA ASP A 1020 -9.85 11.96 11.22
C ASP A 1020 -9.10 13.31 11.22
N LEU A 1021 -9.23 14.10 10.17
CA LEU A 1021 -8.67 15.45 10.15
C LEU A 1021 -9.29 16.39 11.20
N PHE A 1022 -10.51 16.09 11.63
CA PHE A 1022 -11.19 16.85 12.66
C PHE A 1022 -10.99 16.23 14.06
N SER A 1023 -10.25 15.11 14.17
CA SER A 1023 -9.90 14.54 15.47
C SER A 1023 -8.75 15.29 16.10
#